data_d478f7b35618823752fd47db7b4809c8
#
_entry.id   d478f7b35618823752fd47db7b4809c8
#
_cell.length_a   1.000
_cell.length_b   1.000
_cell.length_c   1.000
_cell.angle_alpha   90.00
_cell.angle_beta   90.00
_cell.angle_gamma   90.00
#
_symmetry.space_group_name_H-M   'P 1'
#
loop_
_entity.id
_entity.type
_entity.pdbx_description
1 polymer ?
#
loop_
_entity_poly.entity_id
_entity_poly.type
_entity_poly.pdbx_seq_one_letter_code
_entity_poly.pdbx_strand_id
1 'polypeptide(L)'
;MPDEKVKTGAAGEDSYSAKTHLHQPVVAPETATVAATALPANAPEGALPSEVRPEIVTYEKLVEAIKASGKAYNMEMIDKAYNMANDAHKGVCRRSGEPYICHPLAVARLVLDLGMDTESIAAALLHDVVEDTPTTIEQIKSSFGEEVALLVDGVTKLTKIQFSNIEELQAENLRKMLLAMSRDVRVMIIKLCDRLHNMRTGDAWPEQKRRDKARETMEVYAPIANRLGILNVKEELEDRSLHYLDPVGYEEISKMLSERAGEEFLARVSGVIELRLKESGIEGATIKRRVKSIYGIYRKTIMQNKSFDEIYDIYAVRVILDTLAECYSTLGLIHDMYHPLPNRFKDYISTPKPNGYQSLHTTVIGHEGIPFEVQIRTRKMDEQAEYGVAAHWKYKEGLDGHDKLDERLAWVSQLLENQRVSEDSGNLLHDLKSDLLPEEVFAFTPKGDVINLPTGATCIDFAYAIHSAVGNRMVGCKVNNRMVPIDHVVSTGEIIEVILGPADKGPSRDWLKIVRTSEAKSKIRNWFKKMRREENIQEGRDTLARELRREMIFIPDDELDEFIGSCCRRLRQNNAEELYAAIGYGGITVANCLPKLKEEWQKRKSEEGKNEQLAKVDLSKVHATDGVVVEGFDNTPIKFAKCCSPLPGDPIVGFITRGFGVSIHKQSCVNAISSMKDPTNAPRWVKAYWADSVKDSYKAGLEIVALDRNELLRDVLSALADIRVPIYTMNARQVENNCAVVSLTIGINNTEHLNRVVARLSKVKDVLKVTRS
;
A
#
# COMPACT_ATOMS: atom_id res chain seq x y z
N MET A 1 10.99 -10.24 56.39
CA MET A 1 11.67 -9.40 57.43
C MET A 1 13.16 -9.54 57.27
N PRO A 2 13.99 -8.49 57.47
CA PRO A 2 13.67 -7.07 57.56
C PRO A 2 14.20 -6.27 56.36
N ASP A 3 13.63 -5.17 55.99
CA ASP A 3 13.92 -3.74 56.35
C ASP A 3 15.27 -3.25 55.82
N GLU A 4 15.37 -2.13 55.22
CA GLU A 4 15.25 -0.71 55.45
C GLU A 4 15.74 0.03 54.18
N LYS A 5 15.46 1.15 53.76
CA LYS A 5 14.97 2.49 54.17
C LYS A 5 15.02 3.48 53.00
N VAL A 6 14.00 4.18 52.87
CA VAL A 6 13.76 5.55 52.37
C VAL A 6 14.95 6.51 52.49
N LYS A 7 15.17 7.32 51.43
CA LYS A 7 15.50 8.77 51.60
C LYS A 7 14.96 9.60 50.46
N THR A 8 14.19 10.55 50.85
CA THR A 8 13.64 11.74 50.16
C THR A 8 14.73 12.78 49.90
N GLY A 9 14.57 13.58 48.85
CA GLY A 9 15.31 14.81 48.63
C GLY A 9 14.69 15.65 47.51
N ALA A 10 14.27 16.83 47.86
CA ALA A 10 13.38 17.77 47.21
C ALA A 10 14.04 18.67 46.15
N ALA A 11 13.19 19.17 45.26
CA ALA A 11 13.04 20.54 44.71
C ALA A 11 14.23 21.23 44.00
N GLY A 12 13.96 21.78 42.85
CA GLY A 12 14.70 22.81 42.13
C GLY A 12 13.95 23.24 40.87
N GLU A 13 13.12 24.26 40.99
CA GLU A 13 12.56 25.05 39.90
C GLU A 13 13.68 25.79 39.20
N ASP A 14 13.68 25.80 37.87
CA ASP A 14 14.21 26.97 37.15
C ASP A 14 13.52 27.13 35.79
N SER A 15 12.97 28.30 35.65
CA SER A 15 12.33 28.96 34.53
C SER A 15 13.34 29.28 33.42
N TYR A 16 13.01 28.99 32.13
CA TYR A 16 13.64 29.69 31.02
C TYR A 16 12.63 30.18 29.98
N SER A 17 12.77 31.49 29.79
CA SER A 17 12.02 32.41 28.98
C SER A 17 12.24 32.18 27.47
N ALA A 18 11.18 32.35 26.68
CA ALA A 18 11.16 32.46 25.23
C ALA A 18 11.94 33.67 24.72
N LYS A 19 12.78 33.49 23.70
CA LYS A 19 13.22 34.57 22.81
C LYS A 19 13.03 34.17 21.36
N THR A 20 12.14 34.88 20.71
CA THR A 20 11.93 35.04 19.27
C THR A 20 13.18 35.56 18.59
N HIS A 21 13.61 34.95 17.49
CA HIS A 21 14.49 35.59 16.52
C HIS A 21 13.96 35.45 15.10
N LEU A 22 13.87 36.62 14.46
CA LEU A 22 13.45 36.90 13.08
C LEU A 22 14.42 36.35 12.02
N HIS A 23 13.87 35.94 10.91
CA HIS A 23 14.56 35.61 9.67
C HIS A 23 15.27 36.82 9.05
N GLN A 24 16.52 36.62 8.59
CA GLN A 24 17.15 37.40 7.52
C GLN A 24 17.83 36.43 6.52
N PRO A 25 17.88 36.78 5.22
CA PRO A 25 18.37 35.89 4.16
C PRO A 25 19.90 35.94 4.05
N VAL A 26 20.50 34.77 3.86
CA VAL A 26 21.96 34.63 3.66
C VAL A 26 22.27 34.57 2.17
N VAL A 27 23.11 35.50 1.74
CA VAL A 27 23.74 35.65 0.44
C VAL A 27 24.85 34.56 0.30
N ALA A 28 25.00 34.01 -0.90
CA ALA A 28 26.06 33.06 -1.25
C ALA A 28 27.45 33.75 -1.24
N PRO A 29 28.52 33.05 -0.84
CA PRO A 29 29.87 33.49 -1.13
C PRO A 29 30.55 32.63 -2.21
N GLU A 30 31.37 33.34 -2.93
CA GLU A 30 32.21 32.97 -4.07
C GLU A 30 33.25 31.88 -3.80
N THR A 31 33.66 31.28 -4.88
CA THR A 31 34.76 30.34 -5.11
C THR A 31 36.05 30.63 -4.30
N ALA A 32 36.51 29.63 -3.57
CA ALA A 32 37.88 29.56 -3.11
C ALA A 32 38.46 28.14 -3.34
N THR A 33 39.47 28.11 -4.20
CA THR A 33 40.38 26.99 -4.43
C THR A 33 41.13 26.64 -3.15
N VAL A 34 41.02 25.40 -2.66
CA VAL A 34 41.88 24.91 -1.56
C VAL A 34 42.52 23.59 -1.94
N ALA A 35 43.83 23.62 -1.77
CA ALA A 35 44.79 22.56 -2.01
C ALA A 35 44.58 21.33 -1.13
N ALA A 36 44.98 20.18 -1.66
CA ALA A 36 45.03 18.90 -0.97
C ALA A 36 45.86 18.99 0.33
N THR A 37 45.22 18.74 1.46
CA THR A 37 45.91 18.47 2.73
C THR A 37 45.39 17.17 3.34
N ALA A 38 46.30 16.41 3.90
CA ALA A 38 46.14 15.06 4.44
C ALA A 38 45.08 14.94 5.52
N LEU A 39 44.42 13.78 5.57
CA LEU A 39 43.45 13.34 6.57
C LEU A 39 44.09 13.29 7.98
N PRO A 40 43.37 13.75 9.02
CA PRO A 40 43.78 13.46 10.40
C PRO A 40 43.32 12.04 10.78
N ALA A 41 44.25 11.27 11.28
CA ALA A 41 44.02 10.02 11.97
C ALA A 41 43.35 10.31 13.34
N ASN A 42 42.06 9.97 13.48
CA ASN A 42 41.40 9.60 14.75
C ASN A 42 39.93 9.34 14.45
N ALA A 43 39.61 8.04 14.16
CA ALA A 43 38.27 7.54 14.22
C ALA A 43 38.01 7.03 15.65
N PRO A 44 36.82 7.24 16.25
CA PRO A 44 36.49 6.65 17.54
C PRO A 44 36.36 5.13 17.40
N GLU A 45 37.02 4.42 18.32
CA GLU A 45 36.85 2.97 18.51
C GLU A 45 35.41 2.68 18.94
N GLY A 46 34.68 1.96 18.09
CA GLY A 46 33.29 1.58 18.26
C GLY A 46 32.61 1.17 16.93
N ALA A 47 33.40 0.95 15.89
CA ALA A 47 32.88 0.48 14.61
C ALA A 47 32.48 -1.01 14.72
N LEU A 48 31.22 -1.30 14.41
CA LEU A 48 30.66 -2.63 14.15
C LEU A 48 31.53 -3.41 13.14
N PRO A 49 31.50 -4.76 13.14
CA PRO A 49 32.33 -5.57 12.26
C PRO A 49 32.10 -5.14 10.80
N SER A 50 33.19 -4.92 10.10
CA SER A 50 33.29 -4.36 8.74
C SER A 50 32.20 -4.86 7.82
N GLU A 51 31.13 -4.07 7.64
CA GLU A 51 30.26 -4.20 6.48
C GLU A 51 31.13 -3.94 5.25
N VAL A 52 31.18 -4.92 4.38
CA VAL A 52 31.90 -4.86 3.10
C VAL A 52 31.34 -3.70 2.31
N ARG A 53 32.05 -2.57 2.28
CA ARG A 53 31.71 -1.49 1.35
C ARG A 53 31.61 -2.09 -0.05
N PRO A 54 30.58 -1.80 -0.83
CA PRO A 54 30.47 -2.35 -2.16
C PRO A 54 31.74 -2.03 -2.94
N GLU A 55 32.29 -3.05 -3.57
CA GLU A 55 33.53 -2.92 -4.33
C GLU A 55 33.38 -1.84 -5.41
N ILE A 56 34.27 -0.86 -5.42
CA ILE A 56 34.26 0.19 -6.44
C ILE A 56 34.55 -0.47 -7.79
N VAL A 57 33.57 -0.40 -8.68
CA VAL A 57 33.74 -0.88 -10.06
C VAL A 57 34.43 0.20 -10.86
N THR A 58 35.65 -0.09 -11.33
CA THR A 58 36.37 0.77 -12.29
C THR A 58 36.04 0.34 -13.72
N TYR A 59 36.35 1.20 -14.68
CA TYR A 59 36.16 0.89 -16.10
C TYR A 59 36.93 -0.36 -16.53
N GLU A 60 38.19 -0.50 -16.07
CA GLU A 60 39.02 -1.66 -16.34
C GLU A 60 38.38 -2.96 -15.87
N LYS A 61 37.79 -2.98 -14.63
CA LYS A 61 37.06 -4.14 -14.09
C LYS A 61 35.81 -4.48 -14.90
N LEU A 62 35.12 -3.46 -15.42
CA LEU A 62 33.98 -3.70 -16.32
C LEU A 62 34.43 -4.35 -17.63
N VAL A 63 35.51 -3.84 -18.24
CA VAL A 63 36.09 -4.40 -19.47
C VAL A 63 36.58 -5.82 -19.27
N GLU A 64 37.28 -6.10 -18.15
CA GLU A 64 37.69 -7.47 -17.79
C GLU A 64 36.48 -8.42 -17.67
N ALA A 65 35.43 -7.98 -17.02
CA ALA A 65 34.22 -8.77 -16.89
C ALA A 65 33.52 -9.02 -18.23
N ILE A 66 33.49 -8.02 -19.11
CA ILE A 66 32.95 -8.17 -20.48
C ILE A 66 33.77 -9.25 -21.22
N LYS A 67 35.11 -9.19 -21.17
CA LYS A 67 35.95 -10.21 -21.80
C LYS A 67 35.76 -11.59 -21.19
N ALA A 68 35.65 -11.68 -19.89
CA ALA A 68 35.43 -12.94 -19.15
C ALA A 68 34.07 -13.58 -19.46
N SER A 69 33.06 -12.80 -19.86
CA SER A 69 31.72 -13.30 -20.19
C SER A 69 31.68 -14.20 -21.43
N GLY A 70 32.70 -14.12 -22.28
CA GLY A 70 32.78 -14.90 -23.53
C GLY A 70 31.78 -14.48 -24.63
N LYS A 71 30.99 -13.43 -24.42
CA LYS A 71 30.04 -12.87 -25.40
C LYS A 71 30.71 -11.78 -26.26
N ALA A 72 30.22 -11.63 -27.48
CA ALA A 72 30.60 -10.52 -28.34
C ALA A 72 29.82 -9.25 -28.00
N TYR A 73 30.49 -8.22 -27.51
CA TYR A 73 29.92 -6.89 -27.24
C TYR A 73 30.58 -5.84 -28.15
N ASN A 74 29.82 -4.81 -28.52
CA ASN A 74 30.36 -3.68 -29.24
C ASN A 74 31.13 -2.75 -28.28
N MET A 75 32.43 -2.98 -28.14
CA MET A 75 33.29 -2.21 -27.23
C MET A 75 33.36 -0.74 -27.61
N GLU A 76 33.30 -0.39 -28.90
CA GLU A 76 33.34 1.01 -29.36
C GLU A 76 32.15 1.82 -28.81
N MET A 77 30.95 1.19 -28.81
CA MET A 77 29.75 1.80 -28.23
C MET A 77 29.89 1.96 -26.72
N ILE A 78 30.41 0.96 -26.02
CA ILE A 78 30.61 0.98 -24.55
C ILE A 78 31.65 2.02 -24.16
N ASP A 79 32.80 2.08 -24.86
CA ASP A 79 33.82 3.08 -24.64
C ASP A 79 33.30 4.51 -24.83
N LYS A 80 32.53 4.72 -25.89
CA LYS A 80 31.88 6.02 -26.18
C LYS A 80 30.88 6.40 -25.10
N ALA A 81 30.04 5.43 -24.63
CA ALA A 81 29.08 5.68 -23.56
C ALA A 81 29.76 6.00 -22.23
N TYR A 82 30.84 5.27 -21.87
CA TYR A 82 31.61 5.55 -20.68
C TYR A 82 32.24 6.94 -20.73
N ASN A 83 32.89 7.30 -21.83
CA ASN A 83 33.57 8.61 -21.98
C ASN A 83 32.52 9.74 -21.84
N MET A 84 31.37 9.63 -22.49
CA MET A 84 30.29 10.60 -22.38
C MET A 84 29.79 10.75 -20.96
N ALA A 85 29.54 9.63 -20.27
CA ALA A 85 29.07 9.64 -18.88
C ALA A 85 30.11 10.19 -17.91
N ASN A 86 31.40 9.85 -18.11
CA ASN A 86 32.50 10.33 -17.29
C ASN A 86 32.72 11.84 -17.45
N ASP A 87 32.67 12.34 -18.68
CA ASP A 87 32.82 13.79 -18.96
C ASP A 87 31.64 14.58 -18.42
N ALA A 88 30.41 14.04 -18.55
CA ALA A 88 29.17 14.66 -18.06
C ALA A 88 29.14 14.81 -16.53
N HIS A 89 29.74 13.86 -15.79
CA HIS A 89 29.79 13.88 -14.32
C HIS A 89 31.15 14.29 -13.74
N LYS A 90 32.02 14.89 -14.56
CA LYS A 90 33.37 15.27 -14.14
C LYS A 90 33.35 16.24 -12.95
N GLY A 91 34.06 15.87 -11.88
CA GLY A 91 34.12 16.68 -10.65
C GLY A 91 32.94 16.54 -9.71
N VAL A 92 31.92 15.73 -10.04
CA VAL A 92 30.82 15.43 -9.16
C VAL A 92 31.14 14.19 -8.32
N CYS A 93 30.92 14.26 -6.99
CA CYS A 93 31.07 13.13 -6.07
C CYS A 93 29.73 12.73 -5.50
N ARG A 94 29.58 11.46 -5.20
CA ARG A 94 28.46 10.93 -4.44
C ARG A 94 28.56 11.34 -2.96
N ARG A 95 27.46 11.21 -2.20
CA ARG A 95 27.46 11.48 -0.75
C ARG A 95 28.38 10.54 0.03
N SER A 96 28.68 9.37 -0.49
CA SER A 96 29.64 8.38 0.03
C SER A 96 31.09 8.78 -0.23
N GLY A 97 31.34 9.84 -1.03
CA GLY A 97 32.67 10.43 -1.29
C GLY A 97 33.36 9.94 -2.57
N GLU A 98 32.89 8.86 -3.22
CA GLU A 98 33.44 8.38 -4.48
C GLU A 98 32.99 9.25 -5.68
N PRO A 99 33.76 9.28 -6.79
CA PRO A 99 33.35 9.93 -8.04
C PRO A 99 32.00 9.38 -8.53
N TYR A 100 31.16 10.28 -9.07
CA TYR A 100 29.79 9.90 -9.49
C TYR A 100 29.76 8.76 -10.51
N ILE A 101 30.75 8.71 -11.42
CA ILE A 101 30.86 7.69 -12.46
C ILE A 101 30.90 6.24 -11.93
N CYS A 102 31.32 6.05 -10.66
CA CYS A 102 31.32 4.72 -10.05
C CYS A 102 29.91 4.10 -9.98
N HIS A 103 28.87 4.94 -9.92
CA HIS A 103 27.48 4.47 -9.94
C HIS A 103 27.07 3.91 -11.30
N PRO A 104 27.12 4.64 -12.41
CA PRO A 104 26.85 4.10 -13.74
C PRO A 104 27.68 2.85 -14.07
N LEU A 105 28.97 2.82 -13.67
CA LEU A 105 29.81 1.64 -13.85
C LEU A 105 29.30 0.42 -13.07
N ALA A 106 28.88 0.60 -11.83
CA ALA A 106 28.33 -0.47 -11.03
C ALA A 106 26.97 -0.97 -11.57
N VAL A 107 26.13 -0.05 -12.06
CA VAL A 107 24.85 -0.41 -12.71
C VAL A 107 25.11 -1.19 -14.01
N ALA A 108 26.04 -0.72 -14.85
CA ALA A 108 26.45 -1.41 -16.08
C ALA A 108 27.02 -2.81 -15.79
N ARG A 109 27.78 -2.95 -14.70
CA ARG A 109 28.28 -4.26 -14.24
C ARG A 109 27.14 -5.21 -13.85
N LEU A 110 26.15 -4.75 -13.10
CA LEU A 110 24.98 -5.55 -12.76
C LEU A 110 24.16 -5.97 -13.99
N VAL A 111 24.01 -5.06 -14.97
CA VAL A 111 23.36 -5.33 -16.24
C VAL A 111 24.12 -6.39 -17.04
N LEU A 112 25.46 -6.32 -17.05
CA LEU A 112 26.34 -7.32 -17.66
C LEU A 112 26.20 -8.69 -16.96
N ASP A 113 26.18 -8.71 -15.63
CA ASP A 113 26.05 -9.94 -14.83
C ASP A 113 24.70 -10.64 -15.09
N LEU A 114 23.65 -9.88 -15.44
CA LEU A 114 22.38 -10.41 -15.91
C LEU A 114 22.43 -10.88 -17.36
N GLY A 115 23.58 -10.74 -18.05
CA GLY A 115 23.81 -11.24 -19.41
C GLY A 115 23.15 -10.40 -20.51
N MET A 116 22.84 -9.14 -20.27
CA MET A 116 22.17 -8.22 -21.20
C MET A 116 23.09 -7.83 -22.37
N ASP A 117 22.50 -7.19 -23.39
CA ASP A 117 23.17 -6.76 -24.63
C ASP A 117 23.99 -5.47 -24.47
N THR A 118 24.68 -5.09 -25.56
CA THR A 118 25.52 -3.89 -25.63
C THR A 118 24.72 -2.62 -25.37
N GLU A 119 23.54 -2.51 -25.96
CA GLU A 119 22.65 -1.36 -25.87
C GLU A 119 22.19 -1.13 -24.43
N SER A 120 21.90 -2.21 -23.71
CA SER A 120 21.54 -2.16 -22.29
C SER A 120 22.70 -1.69 -21.42
N ILE A 121 23.93 -2.16 -21.69
CA ILE A 121 25.14 -1.72 -20.97
C ILE A 121 25.42 -0.24 -21.25
N ALA A 122 25.33 0.20 -22.51
CA ALA A 122 25.48 1.60 -22.88
C ALA A 122 24.41 2.49 -22.22
N ALA A 123 23.14 2.04 -22.23
CA ALA A 123 22.05 2.76 -21.56
C ALA A 123 22.25 2.81 -20.04
N ALA A 124 22.78 1.76 -19.43
CA ALA A 124 23.13 1.74 -18.01
C ALA A 124 24.25 2.73 -17.66
N LEU A 125 25.24 2.92 -18.53
CA LEU A 125 26.28 3.94 -18.37
C LEU A 125 25.73 5.37 -18.49
N LEU A 126 24.69 5.57 -19.33
CA LEU A 126 24.13 6.88 -19.69
C LEU A 126 22.85 7.25 -18.91
N HIS A 127 22.32 6.38 -18.05
CA HIS A 127 20.97 6.51 -17.48
C HIS A 127 20.74 7.80 -16.68
N ASP A 128 21.75 8.33 -16.00
CA ASP A 128 21.66 9.57 -15.22
C ASP A 128 22.13 10.81 -16.00
N VAL A 129 22.76 10.65 -17.18
CA VAL A 129 23.34 11.77 -17.95
C VAL A 129 22.26 12.78 -18.36
N VAL A 130 21.08 12.32 -18.77
CA VAL A 130 19.96 13.20 -19.17
C VAL A 130 19.24 13.80 -17.96
N GLU A 131 19.26 13.13 -16.81
CA GLU A 131 18.62 13.62 -15.58
C GLU A 131 19.46 14.71 -14.91
N ASP A 132 20.77 14.50 -14.81
CA ASP A 132 21.67 15.30 -13.97
C ASP A 132 22.49 16.34 -14.77
N THR A 133 22.45 16.29 -16.11
CA THR A 133 23.27 17.17 -16.95
C THR A 133 22.44 17.85 -18.05
N PRO A 134 22.97 18.87 -18.77
CA PRO A 134 22.28 19.52 -19.88
C PRO A 134 22.08 18.65 -21.13
N THR A 135 22.59 17.41 -21.14
CA THR A 135 22.49 16.49 -22.29
C THR A 135 21.04 16.13 -22.58
N THR A 136 20.65 16.17 -23.85
CA THR A 136 19.30 15.84 -24.30
C THR A 136 19.18 14.43 -24.88
N ILE A 137 17.96 13.88 -24.90
CA ILE A 137 17.69 12.57 -25.51
C ILE A 137 18.02 12.57 -27.01
N GLU A 138 17.83 13.69 -27.71
CA GLU A 138 18.19 13.84 -29.12
C GLU A 138 19.70 13.69 -29.36
N GLN A 139 20.52 14.18 -28.43
CA GLN A 139 21.97 14.00 -28.49
C GLN A 139 22.37 12.53 -28.24
N ILE A 140 21.71 11.85 -27.30
CA ILE A 140 21.88 10.40 -27.10
C ILE A 140 21.47 9.64 -28.38
N LYS A 141 20.31 9.96 -28.97
CA LYS A 141 19.82 9.34 -30.21
C LYS A 141 20.78 9.52 -31.37
N SER A 142 21.36 10.71 -31.55
CA SER A 142 22.31 10.96 -32.62
C SER A 142 23.64 10.23 -32.42
N SER A 143 24.03 9.98 -31.18
CA SER A 143 25.34 9.38 -30.84
C SER A 143 25.31 7.87 -30.72
N PHE A 144 24.21 7.26 -30.27
CA PHE A 144 24.11 5.85 -29.91
C PHE A 144 22.93 5.12 -30.58
N GLY A 145 22.10 5.84 -31.35
CA GLY A 145 20.95 5.28 -32.02
C GLY A 145 19.65 5.38 -31.22
N GLU A 146 18.55 4.95 -31.88
CA GLU A 146 17.20 5.07 -31.33
C GLU A 146 16.96 4.16 -30.14
N GLU A 147 17.52 2.96 -30.16
CA GLU A 147 17.34 1.92 -29.16
C GLU A 147 17.93 2.35 -27.80
N VAL A 148 19.19 2.80 -27.76
CA VAL A 148 19.80 3.33 -26.54
C VAL A 148 19.06 4.56 -26.02
N ALA A 149 18.63 5.47 -26.92
CA ALA A 149 17.88 6.66 -26.53
C ALA A 149 16.52 6.31 -25.91
N LEU A 150 15.81 5.30 -26.44
CA LEU A 150 14.55 4.80 -25.88
C LEU A 150 14.74 4.22 -24.49
N LEU A 151 15.80 3.42 -24.28
CA LEU A 151 16.14 2.85 -22.97
C LEU A 151 16.45 3.95 -21.96
N VAL A 152 17.28 4.93 -22.30
CA VAL A 152 17.66 6.05 -21.42
C VAL A 152 16.43 6.90 -21.08
N ASP A 153 15.58 7.28 -22.07
CA ASP A 153 14.35 8.05 -21.80
C ASP A 153 13.40 7.28 -20.87
N GLY A 154 13.26 5.96 -21.08
CA GLY A 154 12.42 5.11 -20.23
C GLY A 154 12.87 5.07 -18.78
N VAL A 155 14.17 5.07 -18.52
CA VAL A 155 14.74 5.06 -17.16
C VAL A 155 14.70 6.44 -16.50
N THR A 156 14.74 7.54 -17.28
CA THR A 156 14.78 8.92 -16.78
C THR A 156 13.45 9.33 -16.12
N LYS A 157 13.53 9.96 -14.93
CA LYS A 157 12.35 10.43 -14.19
C LYS A 157 11.71 11.68 -14.82
N LEU A 158 10.45 11.93 -14.46
CA LEU A 158 9.72 13.14 -14.84
C LEU A 158 10.12 14.29 -13.89
N THR A 159 11.17 15.04 -14.24
CA THR A 159 11.70 16.13 -13.40
C THR A 159 11.09 17.51 -13.71
N LYS A 160 10.46 17.69 -14.87
CA LYS A 160 10.04 19.00 -15.41
C LYS A 160 8.58 19.40 -15.18
N ILE A 161 7.76 18.55 -14.56
CA ILE A 161 6.34 18.83 -14.34
C ILE A 161 6.13 19.19 -12.86
N GLN A 162 5.46 20.32 -12.59
CA GLN A 162 5.05 20.69 -11.24
C GLN A 162 3.83 19.85 -10.85
N PHE A 163 4.01 18.96 -9.89
CA PHE A 163 2.93 18.15 -9.30
C PHE A 163 2.47 18.78 -7.99
N SER A 164 1.19 18.68 -7.72
CA SER A 164 0.57 19.22 -6.50
C SER A 164 0.88 18.40 -5.25
N ASN A 165 1.29 17.13 -5.42
CA ASN A 165 1.55 16.18 -4.33
C ASN A 165 2.70 15.22 -4.70
N ILE A 166 3.50 14.80 -3.70
CA ILE A 166 4.58 13.83 -3.83
C ILE A 166 4.04 12.46 -4.29
N GLU A 167 2.87 12.06 -3.83
CA GLU A 167 2.24 10.79 -4.23
C GLU A 167 1.84 10.79 -5.71
N GLU A 168 1.34 11.91 -6.22
CA GLU A 168 1.00 12.07 -7.65
C GLU A 168 2.26 11.99 -8.52
N LEU A 169 3.36 12.61 -8.09
CA LEU A 169 4.66 12.50 -8.76
C LEU A 169 5.17 11.05 -8.81
N GLN A 170 5.06 10.33 -7.69
CA GLN A 170 5.48 8.93 -7.61
C GLN A 170 4.62 8.03 -8.52
N ALA A 171 3.30 8.24 -8.53
CA ALA A 171 2.38 7.52 -9.40
C ALA A 171 2.68 7.74 -10.88
N GLU A 172 2.92 8.98 -11.29
CA GLU A 172 3.20 9.31 -12.69
C GLU A 172 4.58 8.83 -13.15
N ASN A 173 5.61 8.88 -12.28
CA ASN A 173 6.91 8.27 -12.55
C ASN A 173 6.80 6.76 -12.74
N LEU A 174 6.05 6.09 -11.88
CA LEU A 174 5.80 4.64 -11.99
C LEU A 174 5.04 4.31 -13.27
N ARG A 175 4.03 5.13 -13.62
CA ARG A 175 3.29 5.00 -14.87
C ARG A 175 4.18 5.14 -16.10
N LYS A 176 5.03 6.17 -16.15
CA LYS A 176 6.00 6.35 -17.25
C LYS A 176 6.89 5.12 -17.39
N MET A 177 7.38 4.62 -16.27
CA MET A 177 8.24 3.45 -16.22
C MET A 177 7.53 2.17 -16.72
N LEU A 178 6.28 1.94 -16.33
CA LEU A 178 5.47 0.82 -16.81
C LEU A 178 5.14 0.94 -18.30
N LEU A 179 4.85 2.14 -18.79
CA LEU A 179 4.65 2.41 -20.23
C LEU A 179 5.93 2.17 -21.03
N ALA A 180 7.09 2.56 -20.50
CA ALA A 180 8.37 2.27 -21.14
C ALA A 180 8.66 0.75 -21.13
N MET A 181 8.38 0.06 -20.01
CA MET A 181 8.54 -1.38 -19.88
C MET A 181 7.62 -2.17 -20.84
N SER A 182 6.41 -1.67 -21.13
CA SER A 182 5.52 -2.31 -22.12
C SER A 182 6.05 -2.23 -23.56
N ARG A 183 6.98 -1.28 -23.81
CA ARG A 183 7.68 -1.17 -25.10
C ARG A 183 8.97 -1.99 -25.11
N ASP A 184 9.71 -1.92 -24.00
CA ASP A 184 10.98 -2.63 -23.83
C ASP A 184 11.25 -2.94 -22.34
N VAL A 185 11.26 -4.22 -22.00
CA VAL A 185 11.47 -4.67 -20.61
C VAL A 185 12.87 -4.35 -20.07
N ARG A 186 13.86 -4.11 -20.96
CA ARG A 186 15.23 -3.75 -20.55
C ARG A 186 15.26 -2.47 -19.71
N VAL A 187 14.34 -1.54 -19.96
CA VAL A 187 14.16 -0.33 -19.12
C VAL A 187 14.00 -0.69 -17.64
N MET A 188 13.15 -1.70 -17.36
CA MET A 188 12.91 -2.14 -15.98
C MET A 188 14.12 -2.86 -15.40
N ILE A 189 14.82 -3.68 -16.20
CA ILE A 189 16.02 -4.39 -15.75
C ILE A 189 17.11 -3.38 -15.34
N ILE A 190 17.36 -2.36 -16.17
CA ILE A 190 18.31 -1.29 -15.84
C ILE A 190 17.88 -0.55 -14.56
N LYS A 191 16.56 -0.25 -14.43
CA LYS A 191 16.03 0.44 -13.23
C LYS A 191 16.13 -0.40 -11.96
N LEU A 192 15.97 -1.71 -12.04
CA LEU A 192 16.21 -2.63 -10.93
C LEU A 192 17.69 -2.66 -10.52
N CYS A 193 18.61 -2.66 -11.49
CA CYS A 193 20.05 -2.58 -11.23
C CYS A 193 20.46 -1.23 -10.60
N ASP A 194 19.91 -0.10 -11.10
CA ASP A 194 20.07 1.22 -10.49
C ASP A 194 19.58 1.21 -9.03
N ARG A 195 18.37 0.72 -8.79
CA ARG A 195 17.80 0.64 -7.44
C ARG A 195 18.66 -0.24 -6.52
N LEU A 196 19.13 -1.38 -7.02
CA LEU A 196 19.96 -2.30 -6.25
C LEU A 196 21.29 -1.64 -5.83
N HIS A 197 21.97 -0.98 -6.77
CA HIS A 197 23.20 -0.27 -6.41
C HIS A 197 22.94 0.88 -5.43
N ASN A 198 21.86 1.61 -5.62
CA ASN A 198 21.44 2.66 -4.69
C ASN A 198 21.16 2.12 -3.28
N MET A 199 20.55 0.93 -3.16
CA MET A 199 20.32 0.27 -1.87
C MET A 199 21.62 -0.26 -1.24
N ARG A 200 22.62 -0.68 -2.06
CA ARG A 200 23.96 -1.07 -1.60
C ARG A 200 24.77 0.09 -1.01
N THR A 201 24.51 1.31 -1.46
CA THR A 201 25.23 2.53 -1.05
C THR A 201 24.39 3.46 -0.19
N GLY A 202 23.23 2.99 0.29
CA GLY A 202 22.23 3.79 1.02
C GLY A 202 22.68 4.26 2.42
N ASP A 203 23.71 3.67 3.00
CA ASP A 203 24.22 4.04 4.34
C ASP A 203 24.68 5.51 4.41
N ALA A 204 25.11 6.09 3.29
CA ALA A 204 25.45 7.49 3.18
C ALA A 204 24.24 8.45 3.19
N TRP A 205 23.01 7.93 3.16
CA TRP A 205 21.80 8.76 3.17
C TRP A 205 21.35 9.10 4.59
N PRO A 206 20.65 10.24 4.79
CA PRO A 206 19.92 10.53 6.02
C PRO A 206 18.89 9.41 6.32
N GLU A 207 18.67 9.11 7.60
CA GLU A 207 17.80 8.01 8.05
C GLU A 207 16.41 8.03 7.41
N GLN A 208 15.75 9.19 7.39
CA GLN A 208 14.42 9.32 6.79
C GLN A 208 14.45 8.92 5.30
N LYS A 209 15.43 9.40 4.53
CA LYS A 209 15.58 9.05 3.12
C LYS A 209 15.85 7.56 2.92
N ARG A 210 16.63 6.92 3.80
CA ARG A 210 16.87 5.46 3.77
C ARG A 210 15.57 4.70 3.93
N ARG A 211 14.78 5.04 4.96
CA ARG A 211 13.49 4.42 5.25
C ARG A 211 12.49 4.60 4.11
N ASP A 212 12.38 5.81 3.54
CA ASP A 212 11.46 6.08 2.44
C ASP A 212 11.85 5.29 1.19
N LYS A 213 13.15 5.24 0.86
CA LYS A 213 13.65 4.46 -0.28
C LYS A 213 13.55 2.95 -0.07
N ALA A 214 13.76 2.48 1.14
CA ALA A 214 13.58 1.07 1.49
C ALA A 214 12.08 0.66 1.36
N ARG A 215 11.16 1.50 1.85
CA ARG A 215 9.72 1.26 1.71
C ARG A 215 9.29 1.21 0.24
N GLU A 216 9.70 2.22 -0.56
CA GLU A 216 9.45 2.23 -2.00
C GLU A 216 10.01 0.97 -2.69
N THR A 217 11.18 0.51 -2.27
CA THR A 217 11.82 -0.69 -2.82
C THR A 217 11.02 -1.95 -2.49
N MET A 218 10.57 -2.12 -1.25
CA MET A 218 9.77 -3.25 -0.82
C MET A 218 8.38 -3.28 -1.47
N GLU A 219 7.76 -2.11 -1.64
CA GLU A 219 6.38 -2.00 -2.13
C GLU A 219 6.28 -2.04 -3.66
N VAL A 220 7.34 -1.69 -4.39
CA VAL A 220 7.31 -1.56 -5.86
C VAL A 220 8.38 -2.41 -6.54
N TYR A 221 9.67 -2.17 -6.24
CA TYR A 221 10.75 -2.76 -7.03
C TYR A 221 10.96 -4.24 -6.76
N ALA A 222 10.93 -4.69 -5.52
CA ALA A 222 11.08 -6.11 -5.18
C ALA A 222 9.92 -6.96 -5.74
N PRO A 223 8.65 -6.56 -5.66
CA PRO A 223 7.56 -7.23 -6.34
C PRO A 223 7.70 -7.30 -7.87
N ILE A 224 8.17 -6.23 -8.51
CA ILE A 224 8.41 -6.23 -9.96
C ILE A 224 9.55 -7.20 -10.31
N ALA A 225 10.66 -7.19 -9.56
CA ALA A 225 11.75 -8.15 -9.75
C ALA A 225 11.26 -9.61 -9.61
N ASN A 226 10.36 -9.87 -8.67
CA ASN A 226 9.71 -11.17 -8.49
C ASN A 226 8.86 -11.57 -9.71
N ARG A 227 8.06 -10.65 -10.25
CA ARG A 227 7.22 -10.86 -11.44
C ARG A 227 8.06 -11.10 -12.70
N LEU A 228 9.18 -10.40 -12.83
CA LEU A 228 10.15 -10.61 -13.92
C LEU A 228 11.00 -11.87 -13.70
N GLY A 229 10.89 -12.53 -12.55
CA GLY A 229 11.62 -13.76 -12.22
C GLY A 229 13.10 -13.54 -11.88
N ILE A 230 13.55 -12.31 -11.67
CA ILE A 230 14.95 -11.97 -11.35
C ILE A 230 15.15 -12.11 -9.83
N LEU A 231 15.23 -13.40 -9.37
CA LEU A 231 15.15 -13.70 -7.94
C LEU A 231 16.37 -13.19 -7.15
N ASN A 232 17.56 -13.18 -7.73
CA ASN A 232 18.77 -12.72 -7.04
C ASN A 232 18.66 -11.22 -6.70
N VAL A 233 18.20 -10.39 -7.65
CA VAL A 233 17.98 -8.96 -7.43
C VAL A 233 16.86 -8.73 -6.41
N LYS A 234 15.78 -9.50 -6.51
CA LYS A 234 14.66 -9.42 -5.57
C LYS A 234 15.10 -9.70 -4.14
N GLU A 235 15.80 -10.82 -3.90
CA GLU A 235 16.23 -11.23 -2.55
C GLU A 235 17.17 -10.21 -1.92
N GLU A 236 18.14 -9.68 -2.69
CA GLU A 236 19.04 -8.65 -2.18
C GLU A 236 18.33 -7.31 -1.90
N LEU A 237 17.38 -6.90 -2.77
CA LEU A 237 16.57 -5.71 -2.53
C LEU A 237 15.73 -5.83 -1.25
N GLU A 238 15.14 -7.00 -1.01
CA GLU A 238 14.37 -7.28 0.19
C GLU A 238 15.25 -7.26 1.46
N ASP A 239 16.39 -7.95 1.45
CA ASP A 239 17.29 -8.04 2.60
C ASP A 239 17.87 -6.65 2.98
N ARG A 240 18.32 -5.88 1.99
CA ARG A 240 18.83 -4.51 2.23
C ARG A 240 17.73 -3.56 2.69
N SER A 241 16.52 -3.70 2.16
CA SER A 241 15.40 -2.88 2.60
C SER A 241 15.00 -3.21 4.04
N LEU A 242 14.99 -4.49 4.43
CA LEU A 242 14.75 -4.90 5.80
C LEU A 242 15.78 -4.31 6.75
N HIS A 243 17.07 -4.36 6.39
CA HIS A 243 18.15 -3.76 7.18
C HIS A 243 17.90 -2.29 7.51
N TYR A 244 17.32 -1.50 6.57
CA TYR A 244 16.99 -0.09 6.80
C TYR A 244 15.64 0.14 7.49
N LEU A 245 14.67 -0.76 7.35
CA LEU A 245 13.34 -0.62 7.93
C LEU A 245 13.26 -1.15 9.36
N ASP A 246 13.86 -2.32 9.60
CA ASP A 246 13.93 -2.98 10.89
C ASP A 246 15.33 -3.59 11.11
N PRO A 247 16.32 -2.77 11.50
CA PRO A 247 17.68 -3.24 11.76
C PRO A 247 17.76 -4.31 12.86
N VAL A 248 16.91 -4.18 13.89
CA VAL A 248 16.91 -5.10 15.04
C VAL A 248 16.46 -6.50 14.60
N GLY A 249 15.34 -6.58 13.86
CA GLY A 249 14.85 -7.85 13.32
C GLY A 249 15.84 -8.47 12.31
N TYR A 250 16.52 -7.63 11.52
CA TYR A 250 17.58 -8.09 10.60
C TYR A 250 18.74 -8.73 11.35
N GLU A 251 19.28 -8.05 12.37
CA GLU A 251 20.41 -8.54 13.18
C GLU A 251 20.05 -9.81 13.95
N GLU A 252 18.85 -9.88 14.53
CA GLU A 252 18.38 -11.06 15.26
C GLU A 252 18.39 -12.31 14.37
N ILE A 253 17.82 -12.22 13.18
CA ILE A 253 17.80 -13.34 12.23
C ILE A 253 19.19 -13.66 11.70
N SER A 254 20.00 -12.64 11.40
CA SER A 254 21.38 -12.82 10.95
C SER A 254 22.21 -13.58 11.99
N LYS A 255 22.04 -13.24 13.27
CA LYS A 255 22.68 -13.92 14.39
C LYS A 255 22.21 -15.37 14.51
N MET A 256 20.90 -15.63 14.46
CA MET A 256 20.34 -16.99 14.51
C MET A 256 20.89 -17.88 13.37
N LEU A 257 21.11 -17.31 12.19
CA LEU A 257 21.70 -18.02 11.06
C LEU A 257 23.19 -18.31 11.26
N SER A 258 23.96 -17.35 11.82
CA SER A 258 25.40 -17.50 12.04
C SER A 258 25.74 -18.48 13.18
N GLU A 259 24.90 -18.59 14.18
CA GLU A 259 25.08 -19.51 15.31
C GLU A 259 24.86 -20.99 14.94
N ARG A 260 24.25 -21.28 13.81
CA ARG A 260 24.03 -22.65 13.32
C ARG A 260 25.06 -22.98 12.25
N ALA A 261 25.71 -24.11 12.37
CA ALA A 261 26.70 -24.64 11.41
C ALA A 261 26.06 -25.09 10.06
N GLY A 262 25.24 -24.20 9.46
CA GLY A 262 24.44 -24.53 8.29
C GLY A 262 25.26 -24.79 7.02
N GLU A 263 26.39 -24.09 6.85
CA GLU A 263 27.26 -24.30 5.69
C GLU A 263 27.97 -25.67 5.72
N GLU A 264 28.46 -26.10 6.88
CA GLU A 264 29.06 -27.42 7.04
C GLU A 264 28.04 -28.54 6.83
N PHE A 265 26.83 -28.35 7.38
CA PHE A 265 25.73 -29.30 7.16
C PHE A 265 25.40 -29.42 5.67
N LEU A 266 25.20 -28.27 4.95
CA LEU A 266 24.93 -28.28 3.54
C LEU A 266 26.08 -28.89 2.72
N ALA A 267 27.33 -28.69 3.14
CA ALA A 267 28.49 -29.29 2.47
C ALA A 267 28.46 -30.84 2.58
N ARG A 268 28.19 -31.36 3.76
CA ARG A 268 28.07 -32.82 3.97
C ARG A 268 26.92 -33.42 3.15
N VAL A 269 25.72 -32.85 3.26
CA VAL A 269 24.52 -33.31 2.52
C VAL A 269 24.76 -33.25 1.03
N SER A 270 25.34 -32.16 0.51
CA SER A 270 25.64 -32.02 -0.92
C SER A 270 26.59 -33.10 -1.42
N GLY A 271 27.65 -33.42 -0.66
CA GLY A 271 28.59 -34.45 -1.04
C GLY A 271 27.96 -35.87 -1.06
N VAL A 272 27.08 -36.17 -0.10
CA VAL A 272 26.35 -37.47 -0.08
C VAL A 272 25.39 -37.58 -1.29
N ILE A 273 24.65 -36.52 -1.59
CA ILE A 273 23.76 -36.49 -2.76
C ILE A 273 24.55 -36.64 -4.07
N GLU A 274 25.67 -35.93 -4.21
CA GLU A 274 26.56 -36.03 -5.38
C GLU A 274 27.06 -37.43 -5.62
N LEU A 275 27.54 -38.08 -4.56
CA LEU A 275 28.01 -39.45 -4.63
C LEU A 275 26.91 -40.43 -5.09
N ARG A 276 25.72 -40.33 -4.50
CA ARG A 276 24.56 -41.19 -4.83
C ARG A 276 24.09 -41.00 -6.27
N LEU A 277 24.10 -39.77 -6.79
CA LEU A 277 23.75 -39.48 -8.18
C LEU A 277 24.75 -40.14 -9.14
N LYS A 278 26.07 -40.05 -8.84
CA LYS A 278 27.12 -40.72 -9.63
C LYS A 278 26.97 -42.23 -9.63
N GLU A 279 26.72 -42.82 -8.47
CA GLU A 279 26.47 -44.29 -8.34
C GLU A 279 25.27 -44.75 -9.12
N SER A 280 24.27 -43.87 -9.27
CA SER A 280 23.03 -44.16 -10.03
C SER A 280 23.16 -43.85 -11.52
N GLY A 281 24.35 -43.51 -12.02
CA GLY A 281 24.62 -43.24 -13.46
C GLY A 281 24.14 -41.87 -13.93
N ILE A 282 23.80 -40.94 -13.01
CA ILE A 282 23.45 -39.56 -13.35
C ILE A 282 24.74 -38.73 -13.30
N GLU A 283 25.39 -38.63 -14.47
CA GLU A 283 26.61 -37.86 -14.65
C GLU A 283 26.31 -36.40 -15.02
N GLY A 284 27.17 -35.45 -14.64
CA GLY A 284 27.01 -34.03 -15.03
C GLY A 284 26.05 -33.22 -14.16
N ALA A 285 25.49 -33.80 -13.09
CA ALA A 285 24.71 -33.04 -12.11
C ALA A 285 25.54 -31.93 -11.45
N THR A 286 24.98 -30.73 -11.36
CA THR A 286 25.59 -29.61 -10.64
C THR A 286 24.81 -29.38 -9.36
N ILE A 287 25.51 -29.38 -8.20
CA ILE A 287 24.87 -29.16 -6.90
C ILE A 287 25.26 -27.79 -6.37
N LYS A 288 24.24 -26.95 -6.11
CA LYS A 288 24.41 -25.63 -5.47
C LYS A 288 23.80 -25.67 -4.06
N ARG A 289 24.45 -25.05 -3.11
CA ARG A 289 23.97 -24.86 -1.74
C ARG A 289 23.28 -23.52 -1.63
N ARG A 290 22.20 -23.43 -0.88
CA ARG A 290 21.46 -22.18 -0.67
C ARG A 290 20.99 -22.08 0.77
N VAL A 291 21.23 -20.92 1.36
CA VAL A 291 20.58 -20.48 2.60
C VAL A 291 19.50 -19.48 2.23
N LYS A 292 18.34 -19.56 2.87
CA LYS A 292 17.22 -18.64 2.63
C LYS A 292 17.59 -17.22 3.02
N SER A 293 17.11 -16.22 2.27
CA SER A 293 17.31 -14.80 2.54
C SER A 293 16.79 -14.39 3.93
N ILE A 294 17.42 -13.39 4.54
CA ILE A 294 17.06 -12.90 5.88
C ILE A 294 15.61 -12.43 5.90
N TYR A 295 15.19 -11.66 4.88
CA TYR A 295 13.80 -11.23 4.74
C TYR A 295 12.83 -12.41 4.55
N GLY A 296 13.25 -13.44 3.81
CA GLY A 296 12.45 -14.64 3.63
C GLY A 296 12.16 -15.38 4.93
N ILE A 297 13.11 -15.35 5.90
CA ILE A 297 12.94 -15.89 7.25
C ILE A 297 12.11 -14.91 8.11
N TYR A 298 12.47 -13.62 8.11
CA TYR A 298 11.76 -12.54 8.81
C TYR A 298 10.27 -12.58 8.54
N ARG A 299 9.87 -12.71 7.26
CA ARG A 299 8.48 -12.80 6.88
C ARG A 299 7.75 -13.99 7.52
N LYS A 300 8.44 -15.14 7.67
CA LYS A 300 7.85 -16.34 8.29
C LYS A 300 7.79 -16.24 9.79
N THR A 301 8.82 -15.68 10.42
CA THR A 301 8.87 -15.54 11.89
C THR A 301 7.96 -14.41 12.38
N ILE A 302 8.17 -13.20 11.91
CA ILE A 302 7.50 -12.01 12.43
C ILE A 302 6.10 -11.83 11.81
N MET A 303 5.95 -11.94 10.48
CA MET A 303 4.68 -11.68 9.81
C MET A 303 3.71 -12.86 9.85
N GLN A 304 4.22 -14.13 9.82
CA GLN A 304 3.40 -15.34 9.87
C GLN A 304 3.41 -16.00 11.26
N ASN A 305 4.10 -15.41 12.24
CA ASN A 305 4.21 -15.87 13.63
C ASN A 305 4.64 -17.34 13.77
N LYS A 306 5.59 -17.81 12.93
CA LYS A 306 6.19 -19.13 13.01
C LYS A 306 7.45 -19.09 13.85
N SER A 307 7.67 -20.11 14.66
CA SER A 307 8.98 -20.27 15.31
C SER A 307 10.06 -20.57 14.25
N PHE A 308 11.31 -20.23 14.55
CA PHE A 308 12.42 -20.49 13.65
C PHE A 308 12.55 -21.99 13.30
N ASP A 309 12.24 -22.87 14.25
CA ASP A 309 12.30 -24.34 14.08
C ASP A 309 11.14 -24.90 13.23
N GLU A 310 10.08 -24.12 13.00
CA GLU A 310 8.99 -24.48 12.08
C GLU A 310 9.29 -24.09 10.62
N ILE A 311 10.44 -23.44 10.38
CA ILE A 311 10.86 -23.04 9.03
C ILE A 311 11.78 -24.10 8.45
N TYR A 312 11.22 -25.07 7.78
CA TYR A 312 11.94 -26.24 7.25
C TYR A 312 12.72 -26.00 5.94
N ASP A 313 12.65 -24.79 5.35
CA ASP A 313 13.29 -24.40 4.10
C ASP A 313 14.38 -23.33 4.29
N ILE A 314 14.98 -23.26 5.48
CA ILE A 314 16.11 -22.39 5.76
C ILE A 314 17.33 -22.85 4.96
N TYR A 315 17.59 -24.15 4.98
CA TYR A 315 18.66 -24.79 4.25
C TYR A 315 18.12 -25.51 3.02
N ALA A 316 18.74 -25.29 1.88
CA ALA A 316 18.34 -25.95 0.65
C ALA A 316 19.54 -26.43 -0.17
N VAL A 317 19.37 -27.57 -0.81
CA VAL A 317 20.28 -28.10 -1.81
C VAL A 317 19.59 -28.07 -3.16
N ARG A 318 20.24 -27.45 -4.14
CA ARG A 318 19.73 -27.36 -5.52
C ARG A 318 20.50 -28.33 -6.40
N VAL A 319 19.77 -29.25 -7.02
CA VAL A 319 20.31 -30.25 -7.96
C VAL A 319 19.91 -29.82 -9.36
N ILE A 320 20.90 -29.55 -10.20
CA ILE A 320 20.73 -29.07 -11.58
C ILE A 320 21.17 -30.19 -12.51
N LEU A 321 20.27 -30.58 -13.40
CA LEU A 321 20.37 -31.74 -14.30
C LEU A 321 20.17 -31.33 -15.75
N ASP A 322 20.42 -32.23 -16.67
CA ASP A 322 20.29 -31.94 -18.11
C ASP A 322 18.88 -32.20 -18.64
N THR A 323 18.20 -33.23 -18.17
CA THR A 323 16.91 -33.65 -18.68
C THR A 323 15.80 -33.66 -17.63
N LEU A 324 14.56 -33.58 -18.10
CA LEU A 324 13.37 -33.67 -17.27
C LEU A 324 13.23 -35.06 -16.62
N ALA A 325 13.57 -36.12 -17.34
CA ALA A 325 13.51 -37.47 -16.82
C ALA A 325 14.46 -37.68 -15.66
N GLU A 326 15.67 -37.13 -15.72
CA GLU A 326 16.64 -37.15 -14.61
C GLU A 326 16.11 -36.39 -13.38
N CYS A 327 15.34 -35.31 -13.58
CA CYS A 327 14.75 -34.58 -12.45
C CYS A 327 13.80 -35.48 -11.62
N TYR A 328 12.91 -36.21 -12.26
CA TYR A 328 11.98 -37.11 -11.57
C TYR A 328 12.70 -38.35 -11.00
N SER A 329 13.71 -38.89 -11.73
CA SER A 329 14.54 -39.99 -11.21
C SER A 329 15.30 -39.58 -9.97
N THR A 330 15.89 -38.39 -9.96
CA THR A 330 16.59 -37.83 -8.81
C THR A 330 15.66 -37.64 -7.62
N LEU A 331 14.40 -37.24 -7.82
CA LEU A 331 13.41 -37.15 -6.74
C LEU A 331 13.23 -38.51 -6.06
N GLY A 332 13.12 -39.60 -6.83
CA GLY A 332 13.04 -40.96 -6.30
C GLY A 332 14.26 -41.33 -5.46
N LEU A 333 15.49 -41.03 -5.94
CA LEU A 333 16.73 -41.25 -5.20
C LEU A 333 16.80 -40.46 -3.90
N ILE A 334 16.38 -39.18 -3.91
CA ILE A 334 16.34 -38.36 -2.69
C ILE A 334 15.37 -38.93 -1.65
N HIS A 335 14.21 -39.43 -2.07
CA HIS A 335 13.25 -40.05 -1.16
C HIS A 335 13.67 -41.45 -0.66
N ASP A 336 14.54 -42.14 -1.41
CA ASP A 336 15.19 -43.37 -0.94
C ASP A 336 16.24 -43.07 0.12
N MET A 337 16.99 -41.96 -0.02
CA MET A 337 18.04 -41.55 0.90
C MET A 337 17.51 -40.91 2.22
N TYR A 338 16.45 -40.10 2.08
CA TYR A 338 15.92 -39.26 3.15
C TYR A 338 14.40 -39.35 3.23
N HIS A 339 13.85 -39.29 4.44
CA HIS A 339 12.41 -39.32 4.64
C HIS A 339 11.75 -37.98 4.28
N PRO A 340 10.85 -37.92 3.32
CA PRO A 340 10.14 -36.69 2.95
C PRO A 340 9.13 -36.31 4.05
N LEU A 341 9.03 -35.03 4.35
CA LEU A 341 7.99 -34.49 5.21
C LEU A 341 6.63 -34.49 4.48
N PRO A 342 5.55 -35.01 5.11
CA PRO A 342 4.23 -35.03 4.51
C PRO A 342 3.74 -33.63 4.11
N ASN A 343 3.06 -33.53 2.97
CA ASN A 343 2.50 -32.28 2.43
C ASN A 343 3.53 -31.17 2.15
N ARG A 344 4.81 -31.53 1.97
CA ARG A 344 5.89 -30.58 1.65
C ARG A 344 6.51 -30.79 0.28
N PHE A 345 5.95 -31.69 -0.52
CA PHE A 345 6.31 -31.84 -1.92
C PHE A 345 5.52 -30.84 -2.79
N LYS A 346 6.21 -30.21 -3.74
CA LYS A 346 5.61 -29.28 -4.71
C LYS A 346 6.23 -29.53 -6.09
N ASP A 347 5.38 -29.75 -7.08
CA ASP A 347 5.77 -29.90 -8.47
C ASP A 347 5.48 -28.62 -9.24
N TYR A 348 6.48 -27.72 -9.29
CA TYR A 348 6.42 -26.52 -10.11
C TYR A 348 6.93 -26.76 -11.54
N ILE A 349 7.25 -27.98 -11.93
CA ILE A 349 7.55 -28.31 -13.31
C ILE A 349 6.25 -28.53 -14.08
N SER A 350 5.35 -29.33 -13.52
CA SER A 350 4.02 -29.60 -14.10
C SER A 350 3.09 -28.40 -13.97
N THR A 351 3.22 -27.62 -12.89
CA THR A 351 2.43 -26.41 -12.64
C THR A 351 3.37 -25.23 -12.37
N PRO A 352 3.91 -24.58 -13.43
CA PRO A 352 4.84 -23.46 -13.29
C PRO A 352 4.22 -22.27 -12.56
N LYS A 353 5.04 -21.53 -11.83
CA LYS A 353 4.59 -20.25 -11.26
C LYS A 353 4.36 -19.20 -12.37
N PRO A 354 3.54 -18.15 -12.12
CA PRO A 354 3.26 -17.12 -13.14
C PRO A 354 4.50 -16.39 -13.66
N ASN A 355 5.56 -16.28 -12.84
CA ASN A 355 6.85 -15.75 -13.26
C ASN A 355 7.71 -16.76 -14.08
N GLY A 356 7.13 -17.90 -14.45
CA GLY A 356 7.80 -18.94 -15.20
C GLY A 356 8.77 -19.80 -14.41
N TYR A 357 8.79 -19.71 -13.07
CA TYR A 357 9.64 -20.54 -12.22
C TYR A 357 9.21 -22.01 -12.25
N GLN A 358 10.16 -22.92 -12.52
CA GLN A 358 9.98 -24.37 -12.57
C GLN A 358 11.02 -25.07 -11.70
N SER A 359 10.59 -26.00 -10.85
CA SER A 359 11.46 -26.88 -10.04
C SER A 359 10.61 -27.90 -9.30
N LEU A 360 11.13 -29.10 -9.03
CA LEU A 360 10.56 -29.97 -7.99
C LEU A 360 11.10 -29.50 -6.64
N HIS A 361 10.25 -29.37 -5.66
CA HIS A 361 10.63 -29.05 -4.29
C HIS A 361 10.18 -30.18 -3.36
N THR A 362 11.09 -30.73 -2.60
CA THR A 362 10.77 -31.67 -1.52
C THR A 362 11.54 -31.30 -0.27
N THR A 363 10.85 -31.30 0.86
CA THR A 363 11.48 -31.09 2.17
C THR A 363 11.70 -32.45 2.80
N VAL A 364 12.93 -32.74 3.19
CA VAL A 364 13.35 -34.00 3.76
C VAL A 364 14.07 -33.80 5.09
N ILE A 365 14.18 -34.87 5.90
CA ILE A 365 14.91 -34.85 7.17
C ILE A 365 16.27 -35.52 6.95
N GLY A 366 17.35 -34.79 7.23
CA GLY A 366 18.72 -35.30 7.20
C GLY A 366 18.99 -36.31 8.35
N HIS A 367 20.07 -37.06 8.22
CA HIS A 367 20.48 -38.04 9.27
C HIS A 367 20.72 -37.43 10.65
N GLU A 368 21.02 -36.12 10.67
CA GLU A 368 21.21 -35.34 11.92
C GLU A 368 19.88 -34.80 12.50
N GLY A 369 18.73 -35.18 11.93
CA GLY A 369 17.40 -34.66 12.32
C GLY A 369 17.11 -33.26 11.85
N ILE A 370 17.99 -32.62 11.05
CA ILE A 370 17.82 -31.29 10.53
C ILE A 370 17.01 -31.35 9.22
N PRO A 371 15.87 -30.65 9.12
CA PRO A 371 15.11 -30.57 7.88
C PRO A 371 15.79 -29.66 6.88
N PHE A 372 15.74 -30.03 5.59
CA PHE A 372 16.23 -29.21 4.49
C PHE A 372 15.39 -29.42 3.22
N GLU A 373 15.37 -28.42 2.36
CA GLU A 373 14.67 -28.50 1.09
C GLU A 373 15.62 -28.98 -0.03
N VAL A 374 15.16 -29.89 -0.88
CA VAL A 374 15.85 -30.24 -2.11
C VAL A 374 15.06 -29.69 -3.28
N GLN A 375 15.72 -28.85 -4.09
CA GLN A 375 15.19 -28.24 -5.30
C GLN A 375 15.82 -28.89 -6.52
N ILE A 376 15.03 -29.56 -7.34
CA ILE A 376 15.52 -30.32 -8.50
C ILE A 376 14.98 -29.67 -9.76
N ARG A 377 15.86 -29.37 -10.72
CA ARG A 377 15.49 -28.69 -11.96
C ARG A 377 16.55 -28.87 -13.06
N THR A 378 16.16 -28.64 -14.31
CA THR A 378 17.11 -28.67 -15.40
C THR A 378 17.97 -27.39 -15.45
N ARG A 379 19.11 -27.43 -16.20
CA ARG A 379 19.95 -26.23 -16.43
C ARG A 379 19.14 -25.04 -16.96
N LYS A 380 18.28 -25.30 -17.95
CA LYS A 380 17.42 -24.27 -18.53
C LYS A 380 16.45 -23.68 -17.52
N MET A 381 15.87 -24.50 -16.62
CA MET A 381 15.00 -24.03 -15.52
C MET A 381 15.79 -23.25 -14.46
N ASP A 382 17.06 -23.65 -14.21
CA ASP A 382 17.94 -22.93 -13.27
C ASP A 382 18.27 -21.53 -13.78
N GLU A 383 18.66 -21.41 -15.03
CA GLU A 383 18.93 -20.12 -15.67
C GLU A 383 17.69 -19.23 -15.68
N GLN A 384 16.54 -19.79 -16.03
CA GLN A 384 15.29 -19.04 -16.00
C GLN A 384 14.89 -18.59 -14.60
N ALA A 385 15.18 -19.39 -13.56
CA ALA A 385 14.91 -19.05 -12.18
C ALA A 385 15.88 -17.98 -11.60
N GLU A 386 17.12 -17.93 -12.10
CA GLU A 386 18.13 -16.94 -11.65
C GLU A 386 18.00 -15.60 -12.38
N TYR A 387 17.83 -15.62 -13.70
CA TYR A 387 17.84 -14.44 -14.57
C TYR A 387 16.45 -13.99 -15.03
N GLY A 388 15.42 -14.82 -14.84
CA GLY A 388 14.04 -14.49 -15.23
C GLY A 388 13.91 -14.14 -16.70
N VAL A 389 13.29 -12.99 -16.98
CA VAL A 389 13.16 -12.48 -18.36
C VAL A 389 14.52 -12.11 -18.98
N ALA A 390 15.55 -11.77 -18.19
CA ALA A 390 16.89 -11.47 -18.71
C ALA A 390 17.60 -12.69 -19.33
N ALA A 391 17.20 -13.93 -18.95
CA ALA A 391 17.75 -15.15 -19.54
C ALA A 391 17.57 -15.20 -21.07
N HIS A 392 16.53 -14.54 -21.59
CA HIS A 392 16.27 -14.47 -23.03
C HIS A 392 17.37 -13.74 -23.81
N TRP A 393 17.97 -12.69 -23.21
CA TRP A 393 19.10 -11.95 -23.83
C TRP A 393 20.42 -12.70 -23.69
N LYS A 394 20.51 -13.62 -22.71
CA LYS A 394 21.70 -14.45 -22.51
C LYS A 394 21.92 -15.44 -23.66
N TYR A 395 20.83 -15.94 -24.23
CA TYR A 395 20.85 -16.87 -25.36
C TYR A 395 20.00 -16.29 -26.49
N LYS A 396 20.60 -15.54 -27.42
CA LYS A 396 19.90 -15.07 -28.64
C LYS A 396 19.52 -16.26 -29.52
N GLU A 397 18.52 -17.03 -29.13
CA GLU A 397 17.89 -18.07 -29.94
C GLU A 397 16.60 -17.53 -30.57
N GLY A 398 16.59 -17.43 -31.88
CA GLY A 398 15.52 -17.40 -32.88
C GLY A 398 14.13 -16.82 -32.55
N LEU A 399 13.35 -16.59 -33.58
CA LEU A 399 12.01 -16.00 -33.65
C LEU A 399 10.94 -16.56 -32.66
N ASP A 400 11.14 -17.73 -32.07
CA ASP A 400 10.19 -18.34 -31.08
C ASP A 400 10.23 -17.70 -29.67
N GLY A 401 11.16 -16.80 -29.44
CA GLY A 401 11.32 -16.16 -28.11
C GLY A 401 10.38 -14.99 -27.86
N HIS A 402 9.90 -14.29 -28.88
CA HIS A 402 9.07 -13.09 -28.73
C HIS A 402 7.68 -13.43 -28.14
N ASP A 403 7.01 -14.46 -28.64
CA ASP A 403 5.68 -14.85 -28.16
C ASP A 403 5.63 -15.18 -26.66
N LYS A 404 6.68 -15.86 -26.16
CA LYS A 404 6.78 -16.19 -24.71
C LYS A 404 7.13 -15.01 -23.83
N LEU A 405 7.85 -14.02 -24.37
CA LEU A 405 8.14 -12.77 -23.65
C LEU A 405 6.87 -11.92 -23.54
N ASP A 406 6.09 -11.83 -24.60
CA ASP A 406 4.83 -11.11 -24.64
C ASP A 406 3.80 -11.69 -23.67
N GLU A 407 3.70 -13.02 -23.54
CA GLU A 407 2.87 -13.67 -22.53
C GLU A 407 3.29 -13.31 -21.10
N ARG A 408 4.61 -13.26 -20.83
CA ARG A 408 5.14 -12.88 -19.50
C ARG A 408 4.97 -11.42 -19.17
N LEU A 409 4.85 -10.56 -20.16
CA LEU A 409 4.62 -9.12 -20.00
C LEU A 409 3.15 -8.74 -20.15
N ALA A 410 2.27 -9.70 -20.47
CA ALA A 410 0.83 -9.45 -20.61
C ALA A 410 0.21 -8.75 -19.39
N TRP A 411 0.70 -9.06 -18.19
CA TRP A 411 0.26 -8.40 -16.96
C TRP A 411 0.53 -6.88 -16.96
N VAL A 412 1.61 -6.42 -17.61
CA VAL A 412 1.93 -4.97 -17.72
C VAL A 412 0.90 -4.29 -18.61
N SER A 413 0.61 -4.90 -19.77
CA SER A 413 -0.42 -4.42 -20.68
C SER A 413 -1.79 -4.39 -20.03
N GLN A 414 -2.12 -5.41 -19.26
CA GLN A 414 -3.36 -5.50 -18.48
C GLN A 414 -3.44 -4.44 -17.39
N LEU A 415 -2.35 -4.18 -16.66
CA LEU A 415 -2.25 -3.09 -15.69
C LEU A 415 -2.47 -1.72 -16.34
N LEU A 416 -1.85 -1.47 -17.50
CA LEU A 416 -2.00 -0.23 -18.24
C LEU A 416 -3.42 -0.07 -18.83
N GLU A 417 -4.04 -1.15 -19.25
CA GLU A 417 -5.42 -1.14 -19.75
C GLU A 417 -6.43 -0.90 -18.63
N ASN A 418 -6.24 -1.54 -17.47
CA ASN A 418 -7.02 -1.30 -16.26
C ASN A 418 -6.94 0.17 -15.84
N GLN A 419 -5.78 0.80 -16.01
CA GLN A 419 -5.56 2.20 -15.71
C GLN A 419 -6.29 3.15 -16.66
N ARG A 420 -6.45 2.81 -17.94
CA ARG A 420 -7.22 3.64 -18.90
C ARG A 420 -8.69 3.74 -18.51
N VAL A 421 -9.18 2.82 -17.69
CA VAL A 421 -10.56 2.78 -17.18
C VAL A 421 -10.70 3.55 -15.86
N SER A 422 -9.66 3.57 -15.04
CA SER A 422 -9.61 4.38 -13.80
C SER A 422 -8.73 5.61 -14.08
N GLU A 423 -9.33 6.76 -14.29
CA GLU A 423 -8.62 8.03 -14.54
C GLU A 423 -7.98 8.63 -13.27
N ASP A 424 -7.87 7.84 -12.21
CA ASP A 424 -7.50 8.28 -10.88
C ASP A 424 -6.07 7.85 -10.52
N SER A 425 -5.15 8.83 -10.48
CA SER A 425 -3.73 8.60 -10.16
C SER A 425 -3.48 8.08 -8.73
N GLY A 426 -4.35 8.40 -7.77
CA GLY A 426 -4.19 7.96 -6.37
C GLY A 426 -4.47 6.48 -6.19
N ASN A 427 -5.43 5.93 -6.94
CA ASN A 427 -5.76 4.50 -6.91
C ASN A 427 -4.70 3.65 -7.63
N LEU A 428 -3.93 4.22 -8.58
CA LEU A 428 -2.91 3.50 -9.32
C LEU A 428 -1.87 2.84 -8.42
N LEU A 429 -1.32 3.58 -7.47
CA LEU A 429 -0.32 3.05 -6.53
C LEU A 429 -0.92 1.94 -5.65
N HIS A 430 -2.17 2.09 -5.23
CA HIS A 430 -2.85 1.10 -4.40
C HIS A 430 -3.18 -0.17 -5.20
N ASP A 431 -3.72 -0.04 -6.39
CA ASP A 431 -4.06 -1.16 -7.27
C ASP A 431 -2.79 -1.90 -7.73
N LEU A 432 -1.71 -1.16 -8.09
CA LEU A 432 -0.40 -1.74 -8.40
C LEU A 432 0.19 -2.51 -7.21
N LYS A 433 0.14 -1.96 -6.00
CA LYS A 433 0.61 -2.65 -4.80
C LYS A 433 -0.17 -3.93 -4.55
N SER A 434 -1.49 -3.91 -4.74
CA SER A 434 -2.35 -5.08 -4.59
C SER A 434 -2.04 -6.17 -5.62
N ASP A 435 -1.85 -5.80 -6.89
CA ASP A 435 -1.59 -6.75 -7.98
C ASP A 435 -0.14 -7.27 -8.00
N LEU A 436 0.79 -6.56 -7.38
CA LEU A 436 2.20 -6.96 -7.25
C LEU A 436 2.49 -7.82 -6.02
N LEU A 437 1.50 -8.09 -5.15
CA LEU A 437 1.72 -8.92 -3.96
C LEU A 437 2.29 -10.30 -4.33
N PRO A 438 3.33 -10.78 -3.62
CA PRO A 438 4.06 -11.99 -3.97
C PRO A 438 3.34 -13.29 -3.62
N GLU A 439 2.28 -13.23 -2.82
CA GLU A 439 1.56 -14.43 -2.37
C GLU A 439 0.34 -14.69 -3.27
N GLU A 440 0.33 -15.88 -3.85
CA GLU A 440 -0.71 -16.34 -4.77
C GLU A 440 -1.39 -17.58 -4.22
N VAL A 441 -2.69 -17.70 -4.52
CA VAL A 441 -3.50 -18.89 -4.24
C VAL A 441 -3.88 -19.55 -5.56
N PHE A 442 -3.85 -20.87 -5.58
CA PHE A 442 -4.20 -21.69 -6.74
C PHE A 442 -5.52 -22.40 -6.45
N ALA A 443 -6.59 -22.00 -7.13
CA ALA A 443 -7.88 -22.65 -7.05
C ALA A 443 -8.21 -23.37 -8.36
N PHE A 444 -9.10 -24.33 -8.27
CA PHE A 444 -9.42 -25.21 -9.40
C PHE A 444 -10.87 -24.98 -9.88
N THR A 445 -11.07 -25.01 -11.19
CA THR A 445 -12.41 -25.16 -11.72
C THR A 445 -12.87 -26.63 -11.55
N PRO A 446 -14.18 -26.94 -11.62
CA PRO A 446 -14.65 -28.32 -11.61
C PRO A 446 -14.10 -29.18 -12.77
N LYS A 447 -13.56 -28.55 -13.83
CA LYS A 447 -12.92 -29.23 -14.94
C LYS A 447 -11.43 -29.54 -14.69
N GLY A 448 -10.88 -29.04 -13.59
CA GLY A 448 -9.46 -29.21 -13.23
C GLY A 448 -8.55 -28.08 -13.73
N ASP A 449 -9.08 -27.02 -14.36
CA ASP A 449 -8.25 -25.88 -14.76
C ASP A 449 -7.76 -25.13 -13.51
N VAL A 450 -6.49 -24.77 -13.48
CA VAL A 450 -5.87 -24.03 -12.40
C VAL A 450 -6.05 -22.53 -12.62
N ILE A 451 -6.68 -21.85 -11.68
CA ILE A 451 -6.82 -20.39 -11.68
C ILE A 451 -5.92 -19.81 -10.59
N ASN A 452 -5.04 -18.93 -11.00
CA ASN A 452 -4.13 -18.24 -10.09
C ASN A 452 -4.69 -16.88 -9.69
N LEU A 453 -4.68 -16.57 -8.37
CA LEU A 453 -5.23 -15.35 -7.79
C LEU A 453 -4.28 -14.81 -6.71
N PRO A 454 -4.24 -13.49 -6.47
CA PRO A 454 -3.52 -12.96 -5.33
C PRO A 454 -4.18 -13.40 -4.01
N THR A 455 -3.37 -13.54 -2.96
CA THR A 455 -3.87 -13.87 -1.62
C THR A 455 -4.89 -12.85 -1.14
N GLY A 456 -6.01 -13.32 -0.62
CA GLY A 456 -7.14 -12.49 -0.20
C GLY A 456 -8.18 -12.24 -1.30
N ALA A 457 -7.98 -12.78 -2.50
CA ALA A 457 -8.98 -12.75 -3.56
C ALA A 457 -10.24 -13.52 -3.15
N THR A 458 -11.39 -13.08 -3.65
CA THR A 458 -12.70 -13.65 -3.32
C THR A 458 -13.24 -14.54 -4.43
N CYS A 459 -14.32 -15.25 -4.19
CA CYS A 459 -15.01 -16.03 -5.22
C CYS A 459 -15.47 -15.17 -6.40
N ILE A 460 -15.73 -13.87 -6.20
CA ILE A 460 -16.04 -12.94 -7.30
C ILE A 460 -14.79 -12.74 -8.16
N ASP A 461 -13.63 -12.51 -7.55
CA ASP A 461 -12.35 -12.38 -8.28
C ASP A 461 -12.06 -13.63 -9.10
N PHE A 462 -12.29 -14.83 -8.54
CA PHE A 462 -12.17 -16.10 -9.24
C PHE A 462 -13.07 -16.19 -10.47
N ALA A 463 -14.34 -15.77 -10.35
CA ALA A 463 -15.28 -15.80 -11.46
C ALA A 463 -14.85 -14.87 -12.61
N TYR A 464 -14.32 -13.67 -12.28
CA TYR A 464 -13.78 -12.73 -13.27
C TYR A 464 -12.45 -13.19 -13.88
N ALA A 465 -11.62 -13.92 -13.14
CA ALA A 465 -10.39 -14.51 -13.64
C ALA A 465 -10.66 -15.61 -14.70
N ILE A 466 -11.76 -16.36 -14.55
CA ILE A 466 -12.16 -17.33 -15.59
C ILE A 466 -12.56 -16.58 -16.88
N HIS A 467 -13.55 -15.69 -16.78
CA HIS A 467 -14.03 -14.90 -17.91
C HIS A 467 -15.02 -13.82 -17.47
N SER A 468 -15.00 -12.65 -18.13
CA SER A 468 -15.91 -11.54 -17.81
C SER A 468 -17.39 -11.94 -17.85
N ALA A 469 -17.81 -12.79 -18.79
CA ALA A 469 -19.19 -13.26 -18.87
C ALA A 469 -19.58 -14.17 -17.69
N VAL A 470 -18.63 -14.92 -17.11
CA VAL A 470 -18.84 -15.74 -15.92
C VAL A 470 -19.02 -14.82 -14.70
N GLY A 471 -18.10 -13.87 -14.52
CA GLY A 471 -18.17 -12.90 -13.45
C GLY A 471 -19.46 -12.06 -13.47
N ASN A 472 -19.81 -11.50 -14.65
CA ASN A 472 -21.01 -10.67 -14.80
C ASN A 472 -22.33 -11.42 -14.45
N ARG A 473 -22.37 -12.74 -14.71
CA ARG A 473 -23.57 -13.58 -14.50
C ARG A 473 -23.54 -14.33 -13.17
N MET A 474 -22.53 -14.17 -12.35
CA MET A 474 -22.40 -14.85 -11.07
C MET A 474 -23.57 -14.50 -10.15
N VAL A 475 -24.21 -15.51 -9.55
CA VAL A 475 -25.25 -15.34 -8.51
C VAL A 475 -24.87 -16.01 -7.20
N GLY A 476 -23.87 -16.89 -7.21
CA GLY A 476 -23.36 -17.60 -6.04
C GLY A 476 -22.19 -18.48 -6.41
N CYS A 477 -21.63 -19.16 -5.43
CA CYS A 477 -20.53 -20.10 -5.63
C CYS A 477 -20.60 -21.27 -4.66
N LYS A 478 -20.01 -22.39 -5.07
CA LYS A 478 -19.73 -23.53 -4.20
C LYS A 478 -18.23 -23.74 -4.12
N VAL A 479 -17.73 -23.94 -2.93
CA VAL A 479 -16.35 -24.32 -2.65
C VAL A 479 -16.36 -25.74 -2.11
N ASN A 480 -15.62 -26.65 -2.76
CA ASN A 480 -15.59 -28.08 -2.41
C ASN A 480 -17.00 -28.67 -2.24
N ASN A 481 -17.89 -28.38 -3.20
CA ASN A 481 -19.32 -28.78 -3.23
C ASN A 481 -20.21 -28.18 -2.13
N ARG A 482 -19.75 -27.18 -1.35
CA ARG A 482 -20.55 -26.50 -0.32
C ARG A 482 -20.83 -25.06 -0.75
N MET A 483 -22.09 -24.62 -0.61
CA MET A 483 -22.43 -23.20 -0.82
C MET A 483 -21.69 -22.31 0.15
N VAL A 484 -21.06 -21.26 -0.35
CA VAL A 484 -20.36 -20.24 0.44
C VAL A 484 -20.83 -18.84 0.04
N PRO A 485 -20.68 -17.84 0.91
CA PRO A 485 -20.89 -16.44 0.53
C PRO A 485 -19.98 -16.01 -0.63
N ILE A 486 -20.42 -15.04 -1.42
CA ILE A 486 -19.67 -14.57 -2.60
C ILE A 486 -18.37 -13.84 -2.24
N ASP A 487 -18.24 -13.34 -1.01
CA ASP A 487 -17.07 -12.70 -0.41
C ASP A 487 -16.12 -13.70 0.26
N HIS A 488 -16.38 -15.01 0.15
CA HIS A 488 -15.48 -16.06 0.64
C HIS A 488 -14.07 -15.85 0.04
N VAL A 489 -13.06 -15.80 0.92
CA VAL A 489 -11.66 -15.66 0.54
C VAL A 489 -11.12 -17.01 0.07
N VAL A 490 -10.65 -17.03 -1.16
CA VAL A 490 -10.16 -18.25 -1.83
C VAL A 490 -8.87 -18.74 -1.19
N SER A 491 -8.78 -20.06 -0.96
CA SER A 491 -7.58 -20.73 -0.45
C SER A 491 -7.01 -21.71 -1.48
N THR A 492 -5.69 -21.95 -1.40
CA THR A 492 -5.03 -22.89 -2.32
C THR A 492 -5.57 -24.30 -2.17
N GLY A 493 -5.90 -24.94 -3.30
CA GLY A 493 -6.43 -26.30 -3.36
C GLY A 493 -7.96 -26.38 -3.37
N GLU A 494 -8.67 -25.26 -3.25
CA GLU A 494 -10.12 -25.24 -3.31
C GLU A 494 -10.62 -25.45 -4.75
N ILE A 495 -11.67 -26.26 -4.89
CA ILE A 495 -12.42 -26.45 -6.15
C ILE A 495 -13.63 -25.52 -6.10
N ILE A 496 -13.71 -24.56 -7.01
CA ILE A 496 -14.73 -23.51 -7.01
C ILE A 496 -15.65 -23.65 -8.22
N GLU A 497 -16.94 -23.89 -7.96
CA GLU A 497 -18.00 -23.90 -8.95
C GLU A 497 -18.79 -22.59 -8.89
N VAL A 498 -18.75 -21.79 -9.98
CA VAL A 498 -19.49 -20.53 -10.09
C VAL A 498 -20.92 -20.82 -10.58
N ILE A 499 -21.92 -20.37 -9.84
CA ILE A 499 -23.33 -20.50 -10.19
C ILE A 499 -23.72 -19.29 -11.03
N LEU A 500 -24.19 -19.55 -12.26
CA LEU A 500 -24.56 -18.53 -13.23
C LEU A 500 -26.06 -18.23 -13.18
N GLY A 501 -26.40 -16.95 -13.16
CA GLY A 501 -27.75 -16.43 -13.33
C GLY A 501 -28.10 -16.16 -14.81
N PRO A 502 -29.29 -15.56 -15.05
CA PRO A 502 -29.72 -15.12 -16.38
C PRO A 502 -28.70 -14.19 -17.04
N ALA A 503 -28.76 -14.14 -18.39
CA ALA A 503 -27.75 -13.40 -19.16
C ALA A 503 -27.84 -11.88 -19.00
N ASP A 504 -29.00 -11.35 -18.62
CA ASP A 504 -29.34 -9.95 -18.39
C ASP A 504 -28.98 -9.45 -16.98
N LYS A 505 -28.67 -10.37 -16.05
CA LYS A 505 -28.28 -10.02 -14.68
C LYS A 505 -26.80 -9.61 -14.65
N GLY A 506 -26.54 -8.33 -14.56
CA GLY A 506 -25.17 -7.81 -14.39
C GLY A 506 -24.65 -7.91 -12.94
N PRO A 507 -23.40 -7.47 -12.70
CA PRO A 507 -22.79 -7.41 -11.38
C PRO A 507 -23.48 -6.38 -10.47
N SER A 508 -23.36 -6.54 -9.13
CA SER A 508 -23.77 -5.52 -8.16
C SER A 508 -22.66 -4.47 -8.00
N ARG A 509 -23.04 -3.21 -7.76
CA ARG A 509 -22.09 -2.14 -7.42
C ARG A 509 -21.35 -2.40 -6.10
N ASP A 510 -21.99 -3.04 -5.14
CA ASP A 510 -21.36 -3.40 -3.87
C ASP A 510 -20.19 -4.37 -4.04
N TRP A 511 -20.13 -5.12 -5.15
CA TRP A 511 -19.00 -5.98 -5.45
C TRP A 511 -17.69 -5.23 -5.58
N LEU A 512 -17.71 -3.95 -6.01
CA LEU A 512 -16.50 -3.10 -6.05
C LEU A 512 -15.84 -2.90 -4.67
N LYS A 513 -16.61 -3.07 -3.58
CA LYS A 513 -16.10 -3.01 -2.20
C LYS A 513 -15.53 -4.35 -1.73
N ILE A 514 -16.00 -5.45 -2.34
CA ILE A 514 -15.69 -6.84 -1.94
C ILE A 514 -14.46 -7.34 -2.70
N VAL A 515 -14.42 -7.13 -4.03
CA VAL A 515 -13.35 -7.63 -4.90
C VAL A 515 -11.98 -7.01 -4.54
N ARG A 516 -10.94 -7.83 -4.65
CA ARG A 516 -9.57 -7.44 -4.34
C ARG A 516 -8.75 -7.16 -5.58
N THR A 517 -8.95 -7.93 -6.65
CA THR A 517 -8.17 -7.80 -7.87
C THR A 517 -8.55 -6.55 -8.67
N SER A 518 -7.56 -5.88 -9.25
CA SER A 518 -7.77 -4.75 -10.16
C SER A 518 -8.52 -5.19 -11.44
N GLU A 519 -8.29 -6.41 -11.87
CA GLU A 519 -8.95 -7.01 -13.02
C GLU A 519 -10.48 -7.12 -12.82
N ALA A 520 -10.93 -7.67 -11.69
CA ALA A 520 -12.36 -7.77 -11.37
C ALA A 520 -12.98 -6.37 -11.24
N LYS A 521 -12.31 -5.43 -10.54
CA LYS A 521 -12.77 -4.04 -10.42
C LYS A 521 -12.92 -3.39 -11.79
N SER A 522 -11.93 -3.53 -12.66
CA SER A 522 -11.94 -2.95 -14.02
C SER A 522 -13.07 -3.54 -14.87
N LYS A 523 -13.23 -4.88 -14.87
CA LYS A 523 -14.29 -5.58 -15.62
C LYS A 523 -15.69 -5.19 -15.14
N ILE A 524 -15.90 -5.03 -13.82
CA ILE A 524 -17.16 -4.55 -13.24
C ILE A 524 -17.44 -3.10 -13.66
N ARG A 525 -16.45 -2.19 -13.53
CA ARG A 525 -16.58 -0.78 -13.96
C ARG A 525 -16.92 -0.68 -15.45
N ASN A 526 -16.22 -1.46 -16.29
CA ASN A 526 -16.47 -1.50 -17.73
C ASN A 526 -17.89 -1.96 -18.09
N TRP A 527 -18.42 -2.94 -17.33
CA TRP A 527 -19.80 -3.39 -17.51
C TRP A 527 -20.79 -2.24 -17.22
N PHE A 528 -20.64 -1.56 -16.08
CA PHE A 528 -21.48 -0.41 -15.72
C PHE A 528 -21.34 0.74 -16.73
N LYS A 529 -20.13 1.05 -17.18
CA LYS A 529 -19.87 2.08 -18.17
C LYS A 529 -20.63 1.83 -19.48
N LYS A 530 -20.72 0.56 -19.93
CA LYS A 530 -21.36 0.19 -21.19
C LYS A 530 -22.87 0.06 -21.09
N MET A 531 -23.38 -0.51 -20.01
CA MET A 531 -24.77 -0.98 -19.95
C MET A 531 -25.74 -0.02 -19.28
N ARG A 532 -25.29 0.91 -18.42
CA ARG A 532 -26.15 1.77 -17.63
C ARG A 532 -25.70 3.22 -17.57
N ARG A 533 -25.45 3.82 -18.74
CA ARG A 533 -24.88 5.18 -18.81
C ARG A 533 -25.77 6.22 -18.12
N GLU A 534 -27.08 6.21 -18.37
CA GLU A 534 -28.02 7.18 -17.78
C GLU A 534 -28.13 7.05 -16.27
N GLU A 535 -28.22 5.80 -15.77
CA GLU A 535 -28.23 5.55 -14.32
C GLU A 535 -26.91 5.99 -13.67
N ASN A 536 -25.76 5.80 -14.35
CA ASN A 536 -24.47 6.25 -13.86
C ASN A 536 -24.38 7.76 -13.77
N ILE A 537 -24.93 8.51 -14.75
CA ILE A 537 -24.94 9.97 -14.73
C ILE A 537 -25.73 10.45 -13.52
N GLN A 538 -26.93 9.89 -13.30
CA GLN A 538 -27.78 10.30 -12.18
C GLN A 538 -27.13 9.97 -10.82
N GLU A 539 -26.64 8.76 -10.63
CA GLU A 539 -25.98 8.33 -9.40
C GLU A 539 -24.70 9.15 -9.11
N GLY A 540 -23.91 9.45 -10.17
CA GLY A 540 -22.72 10.27 -10.04
C GLY A 540 -23.02 11.71 -9.66
N ARG A 541 -24.09 12.29 -10.25
CA ARG A 541 -24.60 13.62 -9.91
C ARG A 541 -25.03 13.71 -8.46
N ASP A 542 -25.85 12.74 -8.01
CA ASP A 542 -26.37 12.69 -6.63
C ASP A 542 -25.23 12.49 -5.62
N THR A 543 -24.26 11.64 -5.96
CA THR A 543 -23.11 11.38 -5.11
C THR A 543 -22.19 12.60 -4.99
N LEU A 544 -21.89 13.26 -6.11
CA LEU A 544 -21.07 14.47 -6.12
C LEU A 544 -21.76 15.63 -5.39
N ALA A 545 -23.07 15.85 -5.65
CA ALA A 545 -23.85 16.88 -4.97
C ALA A 545 -23.86 16.65 -3.43
N ARG A 546 -24.01 15.41 -3.00
CA ARG A 546 -23.97 15.02 -1.56
C ARG A 546 -22.61 15.34 -0.94
N GLU A 547 -21.50 15.00 -1.61
CA GLU A 547 -20.16 15.26 -1.08
C GLU A 547 -19.78 16.75 -1.17
N LEU A 548 -20.23 17.51 -2.17
CA LEU A 548 -20.05 18.96 -2.21
C LEU A 548 -20.77 19.63 -1.03
N ARG A 549 -22.00 19.25 -0.76
CA ARG A 549 -22.75 19.71 0.43
C ARG A 549 -22.04 19.35 1.73
N ARG A 550 -21.45 18.15 1.80
CA ARG A 550 -20.65 17.69 2.94
C ARG A 550 -19.42 18.56 3.19
N GLU A 551 -18.82 19.07 2.14
CA GLU A 551 -17.64 19.95 2.17
C GLU A 551 -18.00 21.44 2.20
N MET A 552 -19.29 21.76 2.45
CA MET A 552 -19.82 23.12 2.55
C MET A 552 -19.73 23.95 1.26
N ILE A 553 -19.72 23.28 0.15
CA ILE A 553 -19.86 23.91 -1.17
C ILE A 553 -21.34 23.80 -1.56
N PHE A 554 -22.05 24.89 -1.40
CA PHE A 554 -23.48 24.98 -1.73
C PHE A 554 -23.63 25.63 -3.11
N ILE A 555 -23.98 24.81 -4.08
CA ILE A 555 -24.24 25.22 -5.45
C ILE A 555 -25.70 24.85 -5.74
N PRO A 556 -26.53 25.78 -6.22
CA PRO A 556 -27.88 25.48 -6.67
C PRO A 556 -27.88 24.38 -7.73
N ASP A 557 -28.92 23.55 -7.75
CA ASP A 557 -28.98 22.37 -8.64
C ASP A 557 -29.03 22.77 -10.14
N ASP A 558 -29.50 23.98 -10.46
CA ASP A 558 -29.52 24.59 -11.77
C ASP A 558 -28.17 25.16 -12.22
N GLU A 559 -27.28 25.53 -11.29
CA GLU A 559 -25.92 26.02 -11.57
C GLU A 559 -24.84 24.92 -11.47
N LEU A 560 -25.20 23.75 -10.93
CA LEU A 560 -24.24 22.67 -10.68
C LEU A 560 -23.54 22.19 -11.95
N ASP A 561 -24.29 22.00 -13.03
CA ASP A 561 -23.78 21.51 -14.30
C ASP A 561 -22.83 22.52 -14.97
N GLU A 562 -23.11 23.82 -14.84
CA GLU A 562 -22.24 24.89 -15.33
C GLU A 562 -20.95 24.97 -14.52
N PHE A 563 -21.06 24.92 -13.20
CA PHE A 563 -19.90 24.91 -12.31
C PHE A 563 -18.98 23.72 -12.59
N ILE A 564 -19.54 22.52 -12.68
CA ILE A 564 -18.78 21.30 -12.99
C ILE A 564 -18.18 21.39 -14.39
N GLY A 565 -18.91 21.94 -15.37
CA GLY A 565 -18.42 22.17 -16.72
C GLY A 565 -17.16 23.04 -16.77
N SER A 566 -17.08 24.09 -15.92
CA SER A 566 -15.88 24.93 -15.79
C SER A 566 -14.66 24.19 -15.28
N CYS A 567 -14.87 23.15 -14.44
CA CYS A 567 -13.82 22.33 -13.82
C CYS A 567 -13.38 21.15 -14.70
N CYS A 568 -14.17 20.74 -15.71
CA CYS A 568 -13.96 19.52 -16.49
C CYS A 568 -12.57 19.42 -17.13
N ARG A 569 -12.04 20.54 -17.70
CA ARG A 569 -10.69 20.54 -18.29
C ARG A 569 -9.60 20.18 -17.28
N ARG A 570 -9.71 20.67 -16.03
CA ARG A 570 -8.76 20.38 -14.95
C ARG A 570 -8.90 18.95 -14.44
N LEU A 571 -10.10 18.36 -14.60
CA LEU A 571 -10.41 16.98 -14.24
C LEU A 571 -10.20 16.00 -15.41
N ARG A 572 -9.68 16.48 -16.56
CA ARG A 572 -9.44 15.68 -17.78
C ARG A 572 -10.72 15.02 -18.31
N GLN A 573 -11.86 15.70 -18.15
CA GLN A 573 -13.16 15.27 -18.67
C GLN A 573 -13.65 16.24 -19.76
N ASN A 574 -14.41 15.73 -20.72
CA ASN A 574 -14.90 16.55 -21.83
C ASN A 574 -16.10 17.42 -21.42
N ASN A 575 -16.97 16.89 -20.57
CA ASN A 575 -18.18 17.57 -20.09
C ASN A 575 -18.62 17.06 -18.70
N ALA A 576 -19.62 17.75 -18.10
CA ALA A 576 -20.15 17.39 -16.79
C ALA A 576 -20.79 15.99 -16.76
N GLU A 577 -21.50 15.59 -17.82
CA GLU A 577 -22.13 14.26 -17.92
C GLU A 577 -21.11 13.14 -17.90
N GLU A 578 -19.96 13.30 -18.58
CA GLU A 578 -18.87 12.31 -18.54
C GLU A 578 -18.27 12.20 -17.15
N LEU A 579 -18.10 13.33 -16.44
CA LEU A 579 -17.63 13.31 -15.06
C LEU A 579 -18.65 12.58 -14.15
N TYR A 580 -19.95 12.90 -14.26
CA TYR A 580 -20.98 12.22 -13.49
C TYR A 580 -21.02 10.72 -13.81
N ALA A 581 -20.97 10.35 -15.07
CA ALA A 581 -20.91 8.95 -15.47
C ALA A 581 -19.67 8.26 -14.87
N ALA A 582 -18.49 8.91 -14.91
CA ALA A 582 -17.25 8.40 -14.36
C ALA A 582 -17.31 8.17 -12.85
N ILE A 583 -17.94 9.08 -12.11
CA ILE A 583 -18.20 8.92 -10.68
C ILE A 583 -19.20 7.78 -10.44
N GLY A 584 -20.29 7.73 -11.22
CA GLY A 584 -21.34 6.74 -11.07
C GLY A 584 -20.89 5.29 -11.29
N TYR A 585 -20.03 5.02 -12.28
CA TYR A 585 -19.47 3.67 -12.45
C TYR A 585 -18.19 3.42 -11.64
N GLY A 586 -17.75 4.40 -10.84
CA GLY A 586 -16.58 4.27 -9.96
C GLY A 586 -15.23 4.37 -10.68
N GLY A 587 -15.19 4.99 -11.86
CA GLY A 587 -13.94 5.29 -12.59
C GLY A 587 -13.15 6.41 -11.94
N ILE A 588 -13.84 7.39 -11.36
CA ILE A 588 -13.26 8.51 -10.62
C ILE A 588 -13.88 8.53 -9.22
N THR A 589 -13.06 8.66 -8.19
CA THR A 589 -13.57 8.86 -6.84
C THR A 589 -13.86 10.33 -6.58
N VAL A 590 -14.94 10.64 -5.87
CA VAL A 590 -15.28 12.03 -5.54
C VAL A 590 -14.18 12.69 -4.73
N ALA A 591 -13.48 11.93 -3.86
CA ALA A 591 -12.36 12.43 -3.07
C ALA A 591 -11.26 13.09 -3.90
N ASN A 592 -11.03 12.61 -5.13
CA ASN A 592 -10.01 13.16 -6.03
C ASN A 592 -10.48 14.37 -6.84
N CYS A 593 -11.80 14.51 -7.00
CA CYS A 593 -12.39 15.70 -7.64
C CYS A 593 -12.46 16.89 -6.67
N LEU A 594 -12.76 16.62 -5.40
CA LEU A 594 -13.03 17.63 -4.37
C LEU A 594 -11.96 18.72 -4.22
N PRO A 595 -10.64 18.43 -4.17
CA PRO A 595 -9.63 19.47 -4.03
C PRO A 595 -9.68 20.49 -5.17
N LYS A 596 -9.83 20.01 -6.42
CA LYS A 596 -9.88 20.86 -7.62
C LYS A 596 -11.18 21.67 -7.69
N LEU A 597 -12.29 21.08 -7.25
CA LEU A 597 -13.59 21.76 -7.16
C LEU A 597 -13.59 22.83 -6.06
N LYS A 598 -12.93 22.57 -4.91
CA LYS A 598 -12.75 23.55 -3.84
C LYS A 598 -11.95 24.78 -4.28
N GLU A 599 -10.85 24.56 -4.99
CA GLU A 599 -10.04 25.67 -5.53
C GLU A 599 -10.86 26.55 -6.49
N GLU A 600 -11.65 25.95 -7.36
CA GLU A 600 -12.46 26.69 -8.31
C GLU A 600 -13.62 27.45 -7.64
N TRP A 601 -14.25 26.82 -6.64
CA TRP A 601 -15.24 27.46 -5.81
C TRP A 601 -14.69 28.67 -5.04
N GLN A 602 -13.49 28.55 -4.46
CA GLN A 602 -12.81 29.65 -3.78
C GLN A 602 -12.49 30.80 -4.72
N LYS A 603 -12.10 30.52 -5.98
CA LYS A 603 -11.89 31.54 -7.01
C LYS A 603 -13.19 32.26 -7.35
N ARG A 604 -14.29 31.55 -7.64
CA ARG A 604 -15.62 32.16 -7.88
C ARG A 604 -16.04 33.08 -6.74
N LYS A 605 -15.95 32.60 -5.48
CA LYS A 605 -16.25 33.43 -4.32
C LYS A 605 -15.36 34.66 -4.20
N SER A 606 -14.10 34.57 -4.58
CA SER A 606 -13.20 35.76 -4.58
C SER A 606 -13.51 36.78 -5.69
N GLU A 607 -14.10 36.33 -6.80
CA GLU A 607 -14.54 37.16 -7.90
C GLU A 607 -15.92 37.78 -7.62
N GLU A 608 -16.86 37.03 -7.03
CA GLU A 608 -18.19 37.49 -6.60
C GLU A 608 -18.12 38.49 -5.44
N GLY A 609 -17.19 38.31 -4.50
CA GLY A 609 -16.99 39.25 -3.38
C GLY A 609 -16.49 40.64 -3.76
N LYS A 610 -16.23 40.89 -5.06
CA LYS A 610 -15.95 42.24 -5.61
C LYS A 610 -17.20 42.95 -6.15
N ASN A 611 -18.35 42.29 -6.20
CA ASN A 611 -19.55 42.85 -6.89
C ASN A 611 -20.85 42.88 -6.05
N GLU A 612 -20.88 42.52 -4.76
CA GLU A 612 -22.14 42.56 -4.00
C GLU A 612 -22.10 43.48 -2.79
N GLN A 613 -22.77 44.64 -2.94
CA GLN A 613 -23.42 45.36 -1.87
C GLN A 613 -24.80 44.71 -1.60
N LEU A 614 -24.93 44.10 -0.41
CA LEU A 614 -26.13 43.89 0.41
C LEU A 614 -27.52 43.88 -0.24
N ALA A 615 -28.10 42.68 -0.37
CA ALA A 615 -29.56 42.49 -0.36
C ALA A 615 -29.97 41.75 0.94
N LYS A 616 -30.92 42.32 1.67
CA LYS A 616 -31.51 41.74 2.90
C LYS A 616 -32.45 40.60 2.56
N VAL A 617 -32.27 39.45 3.18
CA VAL A 617 -33.15 38.28 3.05
C VAL A 617 -34.31 38.34 4.04
N ASP A 618 -35.52 38.04 3.56
CA ASP A 618 -36.78 38.00 4.30
C ASP A 618 -36.98 36.64 4.99
N LEU A 619 -37.17 36.64 6.32
CA LEU A 619 -37.11 35.49 7.23
C LEU A 619 -38.38 34.63 7.35
N SER A 620 -39.34 34.74 6.39
CA SER A 620 -40.68 34.17 6.62
C SER A 620 -40.95 32.76 6.04
N LYS A 621 -39.96 32.04 5.48
CA LYS A 621 -40.17 30.67 4.93
C LYS A 621 -39.03 29.70 5.23
N VAL A 622 -38.87 29.33 6.53
CA VAL A 622 -37.89 28.33 6.94
C VAL A 622 -38.62 27.06 7.40
N HIS A 623 -38.32 25.92 6.81
CA HIS A 623 -38.85 24.60 7.23
C HIS A 623 -37.94 24.00 8.30
N ALA A 624 -38.57 23.53 9.39
CA ALA A 624 -37.89 22.86 10.52
C ALA A 624 -37.58 21.40 10.16
N THR A 625 -36.34 20.96 10.34
CA THR A 625 -35.92 19.54 10.24
C THR A 625 -35.66 19.03 11.65
N ASP A 626 -36.28 17.89 12.03
CA ASP A 626 -36.16 17.26 13.36
C ASP A 626 -36.48 18.19 14.55
N GLY A 627 -37.36 19.16 14.36
CA GLY A 627 -37.79 20.08 15.43
C GLY A 627 -36.81 21.18 15.79
N VAL A 628 -35.79 21.43 14.95
CA VAL A 628 -34.80 22.52 15.12
C VAL A 628 -34.71 23.33 13.84
N VAL A 629 -34.63 24.66 13.99
CA VAL A 629 -34.38 25.62 12.92
C VAL A 629 -32.93 26.12 13.05
N VAL A 630 -32.17 26.03 12.00
CA VAL A 630 -30.78 26.53 11.94
C VAL A 630 -30.72 27.72 11.01
N GLU A 631 -30.20 28.86 11.51
CA GLU A 631 -30.13 30.11 10.76
C GLU A 631 -29.24 29.94 9.51
N GLY A 632 -29.82 30.22 8.33
CA GLY A 632 -29.11 30.11 7.03
C GLY A 632 -29.06 28.70 6.40
N PHE A 633 -29.80 27.74 6.95
CA PHE A 633 -29.79 26.36 6.43
C PHE A 633 -31.21 25.77 6.41
N ASP A 634 -31.73 25.54 5.22
CA ASP A 634 -33.01 24.82 5.01
C ASP A 634 -32.74 23.35 4.71
N ASN A 635 -33.56 22.43 5.29
CA ASN A 635 -33.50 20.97 5.07
C ASN A 635 -32.13 20.30 5.35
N THR A 636 -31.31 20.85 6.22
CA THR A 636 -30.01 20.27 6.55
C THR A 636 -30.17 19.15 7.58
N PRO A 637 -29.55 17.96 7.37
CA PRO A 637 -29.53 16.89 8.37
C PRO A 637 -29.00 17.38 9.71
N ILE A 638 -29.76 17.14 10.79
CA ILE A 638 -29.43 17.57 12.13
C ILE A 638 -29.04 16.36 12.97
N LYS A 639 -28.03 16.51 13.80
CA LYS A 639 -27.62 15.51 14.78
C LYS A 639 -27.43 16.16 16.14
N PHE A 640 -28.05 15.60 17.16
CA PHE A 640 -27.83 16.07 18.52
C PHE A 640 -26.49 15.55 19.07
N ALA A 641 -25.70 16.48 19.64
CA ALA A 641 -24.37 16.17 20.15
C ALA A 641 -24.43 15.28 21.38
N LYS A 642 -23.73 14.16 21.35
CA LYS A 642 -23.67 13.20 22.46
C LYS A 642 -23.07 13.77 23.76
N CYS A 643 -22.17 14.76 23.65
CA CYS A 643 -21.47 15.35 24.80
C CYS A 643 -22.36 16.20 25.71
N CYS A 644 -23.55 16.63 25.23
CA CYS A 644 -24.44 17.49 26.00
C CYS A 644 -25.92 17.11 25.82
N SER A 645 -26.25 16.25 24.85
CA SER A 645 -27.60 15.70 24.57
C SER A 645 -28.71 16.76 24.72
N PRO A 646 -28.75 17.83 23.87
CA PRO A 646 -29.70 18.94 24.03
C PRO A 646 -31.16 18.46 23.91
N LEU A 647 -32.05 19.06 24.68
CA LEU A 647 -33.47 18.78 24.68
C LEU A 647 -34.29 20.05 24.41
N PRO A 648 -35.50 19.95 23.89
CA PRO A 648 -36.41 21.10 23.76
C PRO A 648 -36.54 21.86 25.08
N GLY A 649 -36.23 23.18 25.04
CA GLY A 649 -36.12 24.06 26.22
C GLY A 649 -34.71 24.33 26.68
N ASP A 650 -33.68 23.61 26.22
CA ASP A 650 -32.31 24.00 26.38
C ASP A 650 -31.93 25.11 25.36
N PRO A 651 -31.16 26.16 25.72
CA PRO A 651 -30.59 27.08 24.75
C PRO A 651 -29.56 26.34 23.89
N ILE A 652 -29.73 26.37 22.56
CA ILE A 652 -28.93 25.55 21.61
C ILE A 652 -28.12 26.41 20.63
N VAL A 653 -27.09 25.78 20.06
CA VAL A 653 -26.24 26.33 19.01
C VAL A 653 -25.82 25.20 18.08
N GLY A 654 -25.73 25.48 16.77
CA GLY A 654 -25.37 24.54 15.75
C GLY A 654 -23.88 24.59 15.44
N PHE A 655 -23.23 23.44 15.34
CA PHE A 655 -21.88 23.29 14.82
C PHE A 655 -21.92 22.55 13.47
N ILE A 656 -21.45 23.19 12.43
CA ILE A 656 -21.40 22.61 11.10
C ILE A 656 -20.30 21.55 11.06
N THR A 657 -20.70 20.28 10.96
CA THR A 657 -19.77 19.13 10.97
C THR A 657 -19.23 18.85 9.57
N ARG A 658 -18.03 18.28 9.48
CA ARG A 658 -17.51 17.77 8.20
C ARG A 658 -18.21 16.44 7.91
N GLY A 659 -19.34 16.51 7.21
CA GLY A 659 -19.95 15.32 6.62
C GLY A 659 -21.29 14.80 7.16
N PHE A 660 -21.89 15.43 8.20
CA PHE A 660 -23.18 14.98 8.73
C PHE A 660 -24.20 16.12 8.95
N GLY A 661 -24.04 17.24 8.26
CA GLY A 661 -24.91 18.40 8.49
C GLY A 661 -24.53 19.15 9.77
N VAL A 662 -25.52 19.59 10.56
CA VAL A 662 -25.32 20.42 11.74
C VAL A 662 -25.44 19.60 13.03
N SER A 663 -24.40 19.65 13.87
CA SER A 663 -24.46 19.07 15.23
C SER A 663 -24.99 20.11 16.19
N ILE A 664 -26.11 19.82 16.84
CA ILE A 664 -26.76 20.73 17.79
C ILE A 664 -26.18 20.47 19.18
N HIS A 665 -25.64 21.54 19.79
CA HIS A 665 -25.09 21.54 21.14
C HIS A 665 -25.91 22.50 22.04
N LYS A 666 -25.83 22.30 23.36
CA LYS A 666 -26.25 23.34 24.32
C LYS A 666 -25.25 24.50 24.26
N GLN A 667 -25.71 25.72 24.38
CA GLN A 667 -24.85 26.89 24.50
C GLN A 667 -23.90 26.83 25.74
N SER A 668 -24.31 26.14 26.79
CA SER A 668 -23.52 25.90 28.00
C SER A 668 -22.56 24.70 27.90
N CYS A 669 -22.49 24.02 26.78
CA CYS A 669 -21.60 22.86 26.62
C CYS A 669 -20.13 23.28 26.64
N VAL A 670 -19.30 22.64 27.48
CA VAL A 670 -17.87 22.94 27.62
C VAL A 670 -17.14 22.77 26.27
N ASN A 671 -17.46 21.73 25.50
CA ASN A 671 -16.88 21.49 24.19
C ASN A 671 -17.33 22.54 23.15
N ALA A 672 -18.56 23.03 23.23
CA ALA A 672 -19.03 24.11 22.37
C ALA A 672 -18.31 25.43 22.72
N ILE A 673 -18.24 25.79 23.99
CA ILE A 673 -17.60 27.02 24.46
C ILE A 673 -16.10 27.04 24.13
N SER A 674 -15.38 25.93 24.28
CA SER A 674 -13.96 25.83 23.93
C SER A 674 -13.74 25.93 22.42
N SER A 675 -14.58 25.24 21.63
CA SER A 675 -14.48 25.25 20.17
C SER A 675 -14.89 26.60 19.54
N MET A 676 -15.81 27.34 20.13
CA MET A 676 -16.15 28.69 19.68
C MET A 676 -15.00 29.71 19.88
N LYS A 677 -14.09 29.45 20.83
CA LYS A 677 -12.91 30.31 21.09
C LYS A 677 -11.75 29.98 20.12
N ASP A 678 -11.79 28.83 19.44
CA ASP A 678 -10.77 28.44 18.47
C ASP A 678 -11.00 29.18 17.14
N PRO A 679 -10.04 30.01 16.67
CA PRO A 679 -10.20 30.75 15.41
C PRO A 679 -10.50 29.88 14.17
N THR A 680 -10.06 28.63 14.17
CA THR A 680 -10.27 27.68 13.06
C THR A 680 -11.70 27.12 13.03
N ASN A 681 -12.36 27.04 14.19
CA ASN A 681 -13.69 26.47 14.35
C ASN A 681 -14.80 27.53 14.54
N ALA A 682 -14.44 28.74 14.96
CA ALA A 682 -15.38 29.82 15.20
C ALA A 682 -16.34 30.12 14.03
N PRO A 683 -15.91 30.14 12.74
CA PRO A 683 -16.80 30.39 11.61
C PRO A 683 -17.82 29.27 11.33
N ARG A 684 -17.66 28.11 11.97
CA ARG A 684 -18.52 26.92 11.79
C ARG A 684 -19.69 26.87 12.78
N TRP A 685 -19.76 27.81 13.73
CA TRP A 685 -20.83 27.91 14.68
C TRP A 685 -21.97 28.81 14.15
N VAL A 686 -23.18 28.28 14.15
CA VAL A 686 -24.40 28.93 13.64
C VAL A 686 -25.46 28.96 14.73
N LYS A 687 -26.36 29.95 14.67
CA LYS A 687 -27.49 30.01 15.59
C LYS A 687 -28.50 28.93 15.25
N ALA A 688 -29.06 28.32 16.29
CA ALA A 688 -30.08 27.32 16.18
C ALA A 688 -31.18 27.54 17.22
N TYR A 689 -32.41 27.23 16.87
CA TYR A 689 -33.60 27.44 17.69
C TYR A 689 -34.51 26.22 17.61
N TRP A 690 -35.22 25.93 18.69
CA TRP A 690 -36.28 24.90 18.69
C TRP A 690 -37.49 25.41 17.91
N ALA A 691 -38.12 24.56 17.12
CA ALA A 691 -39.37 24.86 16.42
C ALA A 691 -40.58 24.79 17.39
N ASP A 692 -41.60 25.59 17.13
CA ASP A 692 -42.80 25.67 18.01
C ASP A 692 -43.64 24.37 18.09
N SER A 693 -43.46 23.43 17.16
CA SER A 693 -44.19 22.15 17.12
C SER A 693 -43.25 20.96 17.12
N VAL A 694 -42.80 20.55 18.28
CA VAL A 694 -42.00 19.33 18.44
C VAL A 694 -42.86 18.17 18.91
N LYS A 695 -42.99 17.12 18.07
CA LYS A 695 -43.81 15.92 18.41
C LYS A 695 -42.97 14.70 18.77
N ASP A 696 -41.65 14.74 18.68
CA ASP A 696 -40.80 13.56 18.84
C ASP A 696 -40.24 13.41 20.25
N SER A 697 -40.01 12.15 20.67
CA SER A 697 -39.33 11.86 21.93
C SER A 697 -37.80 11.87 21.70
N TYR A 698 -37.09 12.59 22.58
CA TYR A 698 -35.63 12.74 22.54
C TYR A 698 -34.97 11.80 23.53
N LYS A 699 -33.76 11.34 23.22
CA LYS A 699 -32.97 10.48 24.12
C LYS A 699 -32.20 11.34 25.12
N ALA A 700 -32.38 11.09 26.41
CA ALA A 700 -31.63 11.71 27.49
C ALA A 700 -30.86 10.68 28.30
N GLY A 701 -29.58 10.95 28.58
CA GLY A 701 -28.76 10.18 29.51
C GLY A 701 -28.98 10.66 30.96
N LEU A 702 -29.15 9.74 31.88
CA LEU A 702 -29.20 9.97 33.33
C LEU A 702 -28.20 9.08 34.03
N GLU A 703 -27.55 9.60 35.04
CA GLU A 703 -26.68 8.84 35.94
C GLU A 703 -27.25 8.98 37.38
N ILE A 704 -27.59 7.83 37.96
CA ILE A 704 -28.12 7.72 39.30
C ILE A 704 -27.04 7.17 40.22
N VAL A 705 -26.65 7.89 41.22
CA VAL A 705 -25.76 7.41 42.29
C VAL A 705 -26.63 7.06 43.49
N ALA A 706 -26.57 5.81 43.95
CA ALA A 706 -27.35 5.32 45.07
C ALA A 706 -26.48 4.40 45.95
N LEU A 707 -26.91 4.16 47.19
CA LEU A 707 -26.33 3.13 48.05
C LEU A 707 -26.70 1.77 47.46
N ASP A 708 -25.71 0.87 47.34
CA ASP A 708 -25.92 -0.46 46.79
C ASP A 708 -26.74 -1.34 47.76
N ARG A 709 -27.86 -1.83 47.30
CA ARG A 709 -28.74 -2.71 48.02
C ARG A 709 -29.52 -3.65 47.08
N ASN A 710 -29.98 -4.73 47.65
CA ASN A 710 -30.94 -5.60 46.96
C ASN A 710 -32.17 -4.80 46.52
N GLU A 711 -32.68 -5.08 45.32
CA GLU A 711 -33.89 -4.49 44.74
C GLU A 711 -33.77 -3.01 44.29
N LEU A 712 -32.61 -2.35 44.40
CA LEU A 712 -32.40 -0.97 43.92
C LEU A 712 -32.85 -0.79 42.48
N LEU A 713 -32.41 -1.68 41.58
CA LEU A 713 -32.74 -1.62 40.16
C LEU A 713 -34.25 -1.82 39.91
N ARG A 714 -34.90 -2.70 40.69
CA ARG A 714 -36.34 -2.89 40.60
C ARG A 714 -37.08 -1.61 40.95
N ASP A 715 -36.69 -0.93 42.03
CA ASP A 715 -37.34 0.28 42.48
C ASP A 715 -37.15 1.44 41.49
N VAL A 716 -35.96 1.57 40.90
CA VAL A 716 -35.67 2.55 39.83
C VAL A 716 -36.53 2.26 38.59
N LEU A 717 -36.64 0.98 38.17
CA LEU A 717 -37.47 0.57 37.03
C LEU A 717 -38.95 0.82 37.29
N SER A 718 -39.44 0.50 38.49
CA SER A 718 -40.83 0.74 38.89
C SER A 718 -41.18 2.24 38.87
N ALA A 719 -40.25 3.09 39.36
CA ALA A 719 -40.48 4.54 39.38
C ALA A 719 -40.55 5.12 37.94
N LEU A 720 -39.80 4.56 36.99
CA LEU A 720 -39.88 4.93 35.58
C LEU A 720 -41.10 4.36 34.85
N ALA A 721 -41.50 3.13 35.18
CA ALA A 721 -42.71 2.50 34.66
C ALA A 721 -43.97 3.26 35.07
N ASP A 722 -44.07 3.70 36.33
CA ASP A 722 -45.20 4.49 36.85
C ASP A 722 -45.45 5.78 36.04
N ILE A 723 -44.41 6.37 35.48
CA ILE A 723 -44.51 7.60 34.66
C ILE A 723 -44.41 7.33 33.16
N ARG A 724 -44.47 6.05 32.77
CA ARG A 724 -44.48 5.57 31.38
C ARG A 724 -43.33 6.14 30.52
N VAL A 725 -42.14 6.27 31.08
CA VAL A 725 -40.96 6.74 30.36
C VAL A 725 -40.29 5.55 29.67
N PRO A 726 -40.07 5.57 28.32
CA PRO A 726 -39.41 4.50 27.64
C PRO A 726 -37.89 4.51 27.99
N ILE A 727 -37.37 3.30 28.30
CA ILE A 727 -35.95 3.06 28.60
C ILE A 727 -35.33 2.39 27.39
N TYR A 728 -34.26 2.98 26.86
CA TYR A 728 -33.49 2.45 25.72
C TYR A 728 -32.30 1.60 26.15
N THR A 729 -31.56 2.09 27.16
CA THR A 729 -30.42 1.36 27.71
C THR A 729 -30.33 1.57 29.20
N MET A 730 -29.88 0.55 29.91
CA MET A 730 -29.61 0.59 31.35
C MET A 730 -28.31 -0.17 31.62
N ASN A 731 -27.42 0.43 32.38
CA ASN A 731 -26.18 -0.18 32.83
C ASN A 731 -25.96 0.16 34.30
N ALA A 732 -25.68 -0.85 35.12
CA ALA A 732 -25.41 -0.65 36.55
C ALA A 732 -24.02 -1.20 36.88
N ARG A 733 -23.27 -0.45 37.67
CA ARG A 733 -21.96 -0.84 38.18
C ARG A 733 -21.82 -0.50 39.66
N GLN A 734 -21.19 -1.38 40.38
CA GLN A 734 -20.78 -1.11 41.76
C GLN A 734 -19.54 -0.26 41.79
N VAL A 735 -19.48 0.69 42.71
CA VAL A 735 -18.33 1.60 42.90
C VAL A 735 -17.89 1.53 44.37
N GLU A 736 -16.69 1.99 44.65
CA GLU A 736 -16.15 2.01 46.02
C GLU A 736 -17.10 2.74 47.02
N ASN A 737 -17.04 2.39 48.31
CA ASN A 737 -17.89 2.90 49.36
C ASN A 737 -19.36 2.41 49.36
N ASN A 738 -19.61 1.16 48.95
CA ASN A 738 -20.94 0.56 48.95
C ASN A 738 -21.98 1.35 48.15
N CYS A 739 -21.54 2.03 47.07
CA CYS A 739 -22.42 2.76 46.14
C CYS A 739 -22.59 2.02 44.84
N ALA A 740 -23.74 2.17 44.21
CA ALA A 740 -24.02 1.75 42.85
C ALA A 740 -24.29 2.97 41.96
N VAL A 741 -23.74 2.91 40.75
CA VAL A 741 -24.00 3.92 39.70
C VAL A 741 -24.81 3.26 38.61
N VAL A 742 -26.03 3.78 38.38
CA VAL A 742 -26.94 3.30 37.34
C VAL A 742 -27.02 4.35 36.23
N SER A 743 -26.52 4.00 35.06
CA SER A 743 -26.56 4.85 33.84
C SER A 743 -27.76 4.43 33.00
N LEU A 744 -28.64 5.36 32.68
CA LEU A 744 -29.90 5.15 31.93
C LEU A 744 -29.91 6.02 30.68
N THR A 745 -30.43 5.50 29.58
CA THR A 745 -30.88 6.30 28.44
C THR A 745 -32.38 6.18 28.31
N ILE A 746 -33.08 7.28 28.46
CA ILE A 746 -34.55 7.34 28.50
C ILE A 746 -35.11 8.26 27.42
N GLY A 747 -36.38 8.06 27.04
CA GLY A 747 -37.11 8.89 26.09
C GLY A 747 -37.83 10.05 26.80
N ILE A 748 -37.53 11.28 26.40
CA ILE A 748 -38.02 12.51 27.03
C ILE A 748 -38.51 13.49 25.97
N ASN A 749 -39.61 14.23 26.24
CA ASN A 749 -40.17 15.18 25.28
C ASN A 749 -39.56 16.57 25.39
N ASN A 750 -39.20 17.03 26.59
CA ASN A 750 -38.59 18.35 26.83
C ASN A 750 -37.89 18.40 28.21
N THR A 751 -37.30 19.53 28.53
CA THR A 751 -36.58 19.76 29.81
C THR A 751 -37.51 19.69 31.03
N GLU A 752 -38.75 20.11 30.93
CA GLU A 752 -39.74 19.99 32.03
C GLU A 752 -40.08 18.54 32.33
N HIS A 753 -40.26 17.72 31.27
CA HIS A 753 -40.50 16.28 31.42
C HIS A 753 -39.30 15.60 32.09
N LEU A 754 -38.04 15.97 31.67
CA LEU A 754 -36.83 15.48 32.31
C LEU A 754 -36.79 15.83 33.82
N ASN A 755 -37.07 17.08 34.18
CA ASN A 755 -37.05 17.51 35.56
C ASN A 755 -38.08 16.75 36.44
N ARG A 756 -39.27 16.41 35.89
CA ARG A 756 -40.23 15.57 36.58
C ARG A 756 -39.70 14.16 36.80
N VAL A 757 -39.03 13.58 35.83
CA VAL A 757 -38.39 12.26 35.92
C VAL A 757 -37.28 12.28 36.98
N VAL A 758 -36.39 13.27 36.96
CA VAL A 758 -35.31 13.44 37.94
C VAL A 758 -35.89 13.58 39.35
N ALA A 759 -36.94 14.41 39.53
CA ALA A 759 -37.60 14.59 40.84
C ALA A 759 -38.26 13.28 41.33
N ARG A 760 -38.78 12.43 40.46
CA ARG A 760 -39.36 11.13 40.82
C ARG A 760 -38.26 10.15 41.24
N LEU A 761 -37.17 10.05 40.45
CA LEU A 761 -36.04 9.16 40.74
C LEU A 761 -35.30 9.54 42.01
N SER A 762 -35.21 10.85 42.34
CA SER A 762 -34.59 11.33 43.58
C SER A 762 -35.40 10.98 44.82
N LYS A 763 -36.70 10.56 44.69
CA LYS A 763 -37.52 10.10 45.79
C LYS A 763 -37.41 8.60 46.05
N VAL A 764 -36.72 7.86 45.18
CA VAL A 764 -36.45 6.44 45.38
C VAL A 764 -35.53 6.29 46.59
N LYS A 765 -35.85 5.36 47.46
CA LYS A 765 -35.09 5.13 48.71
C LYS A 765 -33.62 4.86 48.39
N ASP A 766 -32.71 5.48 49.14
CA ASP A 766 -31.23 5.33 49.05
C ASP A 766 -30.61 5.90 47.75
N VAL A 767 -31.33 6.61 46.91
CA VAL A 767 -30.79 7.38 45.81
C VAL A 767 -30.16 8.67 46.39
N LEU A 768 -28.88 8.84 46.16
CA LEU A 768 -28.10 10.00 46.68
C LEU A 768 -28.11 11.16 45.70
N LYS A 769 -28.00 10.89 44.42
CA LYS A 769 -27.92 11.91 43.39
C LYS A 769 -28.41 11.38 42.05
N VAL A 770 -29.14 12.22 41.31
CA VAL A 770 -29.52 11.97 39.92
C VAL A 770 -28.99 13.11 39.08
N THR A 771 -28.15 12.80 38.09
CA THR A 771 -27.53 13.79 37.22
C THR A 771 -27.81 13.45 35.76
N ARG A 772 -27.92 14.49 34.96
CA ARG A 772 -27.97 14.33 33.49
C ARG A 772 -26.57 14.11 32.96
N SER A 773 -26.32 12.99 32.29
CA SER A 773 -25.05 12.63 31.67
C SER A 773 -24.89 13.23 30.28
#